data_a881373203394b9378b149e8e783747e
#
_entry.id   a881373203394b9378b149e8e783747e
#
_cell.length_a   1.000
_cell.length_b   1.000
_cell.length_c   1.000
_cell.angle_alpha   90.00
_cell.angle_beta   90.00
_cell.angle_gamma   90.00
#
_symmetry.space_group_name_H-M   'P 1'
#
loop_
_entity.id
_entity.type
_entity.pdbx_description
1 polymer ?
#
loop_
_entity_poly.entity_id
_entity_poly.type
_entity_poly.pdbx_seq_one_letter_code
_entity_poly.pdbx_strand_id
1 'polypeptide(L)'
;MKVSNGKTIRRLGWRSMKAARTRNLIAVLAIALTTVLFTSLFTIAMSINDGFQQSNFRQVGGFSHGGFKYLTEEQFNDLKDDPLIDQWGMRRFIGMPTEVPFNKSHVEVSYADANEAHWMYCDPVEGRLPQEGTDEAATDTHVLELLGVEPEIGARFTISFDVDGHTTTQTFTLCGWWEYDEAIVANHILIPKSRADAILDEVGTVPPGEDGMTGSWNLDVMLKSGSRHIANDIAQILENHGYQDQSAGAPDYIHTGVNWGYTGAQLSDNLDPSVVIAVAAMLLLIIFTGYLIIYNVFQISVTNDIRFYGLLKTIGTTPRQEQRIIRQQALTLSLAGIPLGLVLGWLIGGQLTPAIVSQLNGVVPMTSVSPVIFIGAALFSLVTVLLSCRKPGRIAGKVSPIEAVRYTEGGGIKRKTKKGRRGVSLLSMAWANLGRSRGKTAVTVTSLSLAVVLLTVTVNFTNGFDMDKYVSHFASSDFIVADAGQFQTGGDIFNTDMGIPQSVIDEINAQGGITDGGVIYGKTFDALEYVTEDWFRQNKEHFYTQEQMDNLIRLTGRNEEGLLADRIQLSGMSDFALDHLTVLEGDLSKLYEDGGRYVAAVYSDDDYGNPEMDSHWARLGDIVTVRYVEETEYVDPDTGIAYASPEDVPASANYVAQPVKYRDVEYEVAALVAVPISLSYRYYGADEFILNDQTFMQDSGTDSVMYYAFDTTDEANGAMEKFLADYTENVNPQFDYESKALYASEFEGMRSMFQLCGGALSFIVGLVGVLNFFNAILTGIIARKREFAVLQSIGMAGKQLKTMLVYEGLLYALGAAGISLVLTLIFGPVAFKAVGSMFWFFTYRLTLTPFLIVAPVFALLGVLVPLAVYRSVSKATIVERLREVD
;
A
#
# COMPACT_ATOMS: atom_id res chain seq x y z
N MET A 1 -57.25 -19.43 9.08
CA MET A 1 -57.50 -17.96 9.13
C MET A 1 -56.17 -17.23 9.30
N LYS A 2 -55.69 -16.40 8.35
CA LYS A 2 -54.58 -15.50 8.53
C LYS A 2 -55.12 -14.25 9.23
N VAL A 3 -55.13 -14.20 10.56
CA VAL A 3 -55.49 -13.01 11.30
C VAL A 3 -54.35 -11.99 11.20
N SER A 4 -54.54 -10.90 10.50
CA SER A 4 -53.59 -9.82 10.33
C SER A 4 -53.58 -8.87 11.54
N ASN A 5 -52.96 -9.28 12.64
CA ASN A 5 -52.83 -8.49 13.89
C ASN A 5 -51.54 -7.66 13.97
N GLY A 6 -51.08 -7.09 12.87
CA GLY A 6 -49.82 -6.34 12.81
C GLY A 6 -49.79 -5.15 13.78
N LYS A 7 -50.88 -4.43 13.98
CA LYS A 7 -50.97 -3.31 14.92
C LYS A 7 -50.87 -3.73 16.38
N THR A 8 -51.52 -4.86 16.73
CA THR A 8 -51.51 -5.41 18.09
C THR A 8 -50.11 -5.94 18.45
N ILE A 9 -49.46 -6.66 17.54
CA ILE A 9 -48.10 -7.15 17.69
C ILE A 9 -47.12 -6.01 17.90
N ARG A 10 -47.26 -4.93 17.10
CA ARG A 10 -46.42 -3.75 17.22
C ARG A 10 -46.58 -3.04 18.57
N ARG A 11 -47.82 -2.92 19.03
CA ARG A 11 -48.15 -2.30 20.33
C ARG A 11 -47.64 -3.13 21.50
N LEU A 12 -47.74 -4.43 21.41
CA LEU A 12 -47.22 -5.38 22.41
C LEU A 12 -45.68 -5.31 22.50
N GLY A 13 -45.01 -5.35 21.35
CA GLY A 13 -43.56 -5.21 21.29
C GLY A 13 -43.07 -3.90 21.94
N TRP A 14 -43.74 -2.78 21.63
CA TRP A 14 -43.42 -1.46 22.20
C TRP A 14 -43.61 -1.41 23.71
N ARG A 15 -44.70 -1.99 24.22
CA ARG A 15 -44.97 -2.03 25.66
C ARG A 15 -43.96 -2.89 26.42
N SER A 16 -43.61 -4.04 25.88
CA SER A 16 -42.56 -4.91 26.43
C SER A 16 -41.21 -4.22 26.47
N MET A 17 -40.85 -3.45 25.45
CA MET A 17 -39.64 -2.62 25.46
C MET A 17 -39.63 -1.56 26.55
N LYS A 18 -40.71 -0.81 26.73
CA LYS A 18 -40.80 0.21 27.78
C LYS A 18 -40.62 -0.34 29.21
N ALA A 19 -40.98 -1.60 29.43
CA ALA A 19 -40.83 -2.26 30.71
C ALA A 19 -39.39 -2.69 31.02
N ALA A 20 -38.54 -2.85 30.00
CA ALA A 20 -37.19 -3.44 30.14
C ALA A 20 -36.06 -2.44 29.81
N ARG A 21 -36.05 -1.25 30.47
CA ARG A 21 -35.13 -0.13 30.15
C ARG A 21 -33.64 -0.52 30.14
N THR A 22 -33.16 -1.15 31.24
CA THR A 22 -31.74 -1.54 31.38
C THR A 22 -31.30 -2.53 30.29
N ARG A 23 -32.12 -3.50 29.94
CA ARG A 23 -31.92 -4.45 28.90
C ARG A 23 -31.82 -3.76 27.52
N ASN A 24 -32.72 -2.82 27.25
CA ASN A 24 -32.71 -2.07 26.00
C ASN A 24 -31.47 -1.21 25.86
N LEU A 25 -30.99 -0.57 26.95
CA LEU A 25 -29.75 0.17 26.97
C LEU A 25 -28.57 -0.71 26.59
N ILE A 26 -28.45 -1.92 27.15
CA ILE A 26 -27.38 -2.87 26.84
C ILE A 26 -27.48 -3.29 25.36
N ALA A 27 -28.68 -3.50 24.83
CA ALA A 27 -28.86 -3.86 23.44
C ALA A 27 -28.51 -2.69 22.48
N VAL A 28 -28.89 -1.46 22.81
CA VAL A 28 -28.50 -0.27 22.05
C VAL A 28 -26.99 -0.09 22.06
N LEU A 29 -26.34 -0.23 23.22
CA LEU A 29 -24.88 -0.15 23.35
C LEU A 29 -24.18 -1.26 22.53
N ALA A 30 -24.71 -2.48 22.55
CA ALA A 30 -24.15 -3.57 21.75
C ALA A 30 -24.26 -3.32 20.22
N ILE A 31 -25.42 -2.78 19.79
CA ILE A 31 -25.63 -2.41 18.38
C ILE A 31 -24.73 -1.21 18.03
N ALA A 32 -24.68 -0.20 18.89
CA ALA A 32 -23.82 0.96 18.68
C ALA A 32 -22.34 0.56 18.58
N LEU A 33 -21.85 -0.29 19.48
CA LEU A 33 -20.47 -0.75 19.47
C LEU A 33 -20.12 -1.59 18.19
N THR A 34 -21.07 -2.43 17.75
CA THR A 34 -20.91 -3.15 16.47
C THR A 34 -20.88 -2.16 15.30
N THR A 35 -21.70 -1.12 15.33
CA THR A 35 -21.70 -0.09 14.27
C THR A 35 -20.44 0.76 14.35
N VAL A 36 -19.94 1.11 15.54
CA VAL A 36 -18.64 1.77 15.74
C VAL A 36 -17.53 0.96 15.05
N LEU A 37 -17.50 -0.36 15.28
CA LEU A 37 -16.52 -1.24 14.66
C LEU A 37 -16.53 -1.15 13.11
N PHE A 38 -17.72 -1.25 12.51
CA PHE A 38 -17.82 -1.15 11.05
C PHE A 38 -17.50 0.26 10.56
N THR A 39 -18.03 1.31 11.23
CA THR A 39 -17.84 2.68 10.77
C THR A 39 -16.39 3.11 10.90
N SER A 40 -15.74 2.85 12.04
CA SER A 40 -14.33 3.24 12.21
C SER A 40 -13.42 2.51 11.23
N LEU A 41 -13.66 1.22 10.99
CA LEU A 41 -12.89 0.46 10.00
C LEU A 41 -13.08 1.00 8.57
N PHE A 42 -14.33 1.26 8.17
CA PHE A 42 -14.60 1.81 6.84
C PHE A 42 -14.07 3.24 6.69
N THR A 43 -14.13 4.06 7.77
CA THR A 43 -13.54 5.40 7.74
C THR A 43 -12.03 5.31 7.54
N ILE A 44 -11.32 4.50 8.32
CA ILE A 44 -9.88 4.33 8.20
C ILE A 44 -9.53 3.79 6.79
N ALA A 45 -10.19 2.72 6.35
CA ALA A 45 -9.90 2.13 5.05
C ALA A 45 -10.15 3.08 3.87
N MET A 46 -11.29 3.79 3.88
CA MET A 46 -11.60 4.78 2.84
C MET A 46 -10.66 5.99 2.89
N SER A 47 -10.29 6.44 4.10
CA SER A 47 -9.36 7.56 4.23
C SER A 47 -7.96 7.24 3.76
N ILE A 48 -7.47 6.03 4.05
CA ILE A 48 -6.20 5.53 3.51
C ILE A 48 -6.28 5.41 1.97
N ASN A 49 -7.35 4.82 1.45
CA ASN A 49 -7.58 4.72 0.02
C ASN A 49 -7.62 6.10 -0.66
N ASP A 50 -8.37 7.04 -0.10
CA ASP A 50 -8.48 8.39 -0.66
C ASP A 50 -7.15 9.14 -0.56
N GLY A 51 -6.38 8.93 0.53
CA GLY A 51 -5.02 9.46 0.70
C GLY A 51 -4.04 8.92 -0.36
N PHE A 52 -4.00 7.61 -0.55
CA PHE A 52 -3.19 6.99 -1.61
C PHE A 52 -3.61 7.45 -3.00
N GLN A 53 -4.92 7.53 -3.26
CA GLN A 53 -5.41 8.03 -4.54
C GLN A 53 -4.95 9.46 -4.80
N GLN A 54 -5.02 10.34 -3.81
CA GLN A 54 -4.54 11.71 -3.92
C GLN A 54 -3.01 11.78 -4.11
N SER A 55 -2.26 10.90 -3.47
CA SER A 55 -0.80 10.81 -3.68
C SER A 55 -0.47 10.28 -5.08
N ASN A 56 -1.15 9.23 -5.52
CA ASN A 56 -0.96 8.69 -6.87
C ASN A 56 -1.26 9.74 -7.95
N PHE A 57 -2.32 10.56 -7.76
CA PHE A 57 -2.61 11.64 -8.70
C PHE A 57 -1.47 12.65 -8.81
N ARG A 58 -0.79 12.95 -7.69
CA ARG A 58 0.37 13.85 -7.67
C ARG A 58 1.59 13.21 -8.32
N GLN A 59 1.79 11.91 -8.09
CA GLN A 59 2.91 11.17 -8.68
C GLN A 59 2.79 11.00 -10.20
N VAL A 60 1.56 10.80 -10.72
CA VAL A 60 1.33 10.67 -12.17
C VAL A 60 1.14 12.01 -12.89
N GLY A 61 1.26 13.13 -12.17
CA GLY A 61 1.21 14.48 -12.72
C GLY A 61 -0.19 15.11 -12.76
N GLY A 62 -1.25 14.43 -12.28
CA GLY A 62 -2.58 15.04 -12.27
C GLY A 62 -3.73 14.09 -11.94
N PHE A 63 -4.93 14.64 -11.83
CA PHE A 63 -6.14 13.87 -11.56
C PHE A 63 -7.10 13.73 -12.76
N SER A 64 -6.62 13.97 -13.99
CA SER A 64 -7.34 13.54 -15.20
C SER A 64 -7.62 12.04 -15.16
N HIS A 65 -8.66 11.55 -15.84
CA HIS A 65 -8.92 10.11 -15.93
C HIS A 65 -7.84 9.38 -16.74
N GLY A 66 -7.23 10.06 -17.70
CA GLY A 66 -6.18 9.59 -18.57
C GLY A 66 -6.06 10.49 -19.78
N GLY A 67 -5.25 10.11 -20.74
CA GLY A 67 -5.01 11.00 -21.87
C GLY A 67 -4.39 10.31 -23.10
N PHE A 68 -4.20 11.11 -24.12
CA PHE A 68 -3.55 10.77 -25.38
C PHE A 68 -2.31 11.66 -25.53
N LYS A 69 -1.16 11.07 -25.77
CA LYS A 69 0.14 11.77 -25.74
C LYS A 69 0.77 11.82 -27.12
N TYR A 70 1.65 12.82 -27.28
CA TYR A 70 2.48 13.00 -28.47
C TYR A 70 1.68 13.15 -29.77
N LEU A 71 0.52 13.82 -29.68
CA LEU A 71 -0.38 14.03 -30.80
C LEU A 71 0.15 15.10 -31.75
N THR A 72 -0.17 14.95 -33.03
CA THR A 72 -0.21 16.06 -33.96
C THR A 72 -1.42 16.98 -33.69
N GLU A 73 -1.40 18.19 -34.19
CA GLU A 73 -2.55 19.11 -34.05
C GLU A 73 -3.83 18.53 -34.72
N GLU A 74 -3.70 17.78 -35.79
CA GLU A 74 -4.82 17.12 -36.49
C GLU A 74 -5.44 16.04 -35.58
N GLN A 75 -4.64 15.14 -35.02
CA GLN A 75 -5.08 14.08 -34.10
C GLN A 75 -5.75 14.67 -32.86
N PHE A 76 -5.16 15.72 -32.27
CA PHE A 76 -5.76 16.41 -31.11
C PHE A 76 -7.16 16.95 -31.45
N ASN A 77 -7.29 17.64 -32.61
CA ASN A 77 -8.57 18.22 -33.02
C ASN A 77 -9.63 17.17 -33.37
N ASP A 78 -9.19 15.99 -33.78
CA ASP A 78 -10.06 14.86 -34.11
C ASP A 78 -10.62 14.21 -32.83
N LEU A 79 -9.78 13.97 -31.82
CA LEU A 79 -10.13 13.23 -30.62
C LEU A 79 -10.90 14.05 -29.57
N LYS A 80 -10.58 15.35 -29.39
CA LYS A 80 -11.07 16.16 -28.25
C LYS A 80 -12.59 16.27 -28.12
N ASP A 81 -13.31 16.14 -29.23
CA ASP A 81 -14.77 16.30 -29.31
C ASP A 81 -15.52 14.95 -29.30
N ASP A 82 -14.83 13.83 -28.96
CA ASP A 82 -15.48 12.51 -28.88
C ASP A 82 -16.62 12.49 -27.84
N PRO A 83 -17.76 11.84 -28.17
CA PRO A 83 -18.91 11.77 -27.27
C PRO A 83 -18.68 11.17 -25.89
N LEU A 84 -17.62 10.38 -25.65
CA LEU A 84 -17.26 9.80 -24.37
C LEU A 84 -16.53 10.77 -23.44
N ILE A 85 -15.96 11.84 -23.99
CA ILE A 85 -15.26 12.89 -23.25
C ILE A 85 -16.27 13.87 -22.67
N ASP A 86 -16.16 14.14 -21.36
CA ASP A 86 -16.94 15.15 -20.65
C ASP A 86 -16.26 16.52 -20.64
N GLN A 87 -14.95 16.50 -20.31
CA GLN A 87 -14.07 17.66 -20.34
C GLN A 87 -12.69 17.22 -20.83
N TRP A 88 -11.96 18.14 -21.45
CA TRP A 88 -10.59 17.92 -21.88
C TRP A 88 -9.68 19.08 -21.45
N GLY A 89 -8.41 18.77 -21.28
CA GLY A 89 -7.30 19.68 -21.04
C GLY A 89 -6.21 19.47 -22.09
N MET A 90 -5.44 20.52 -22.35
CA MET A 90 -4.36 20.50 -23.30
C MET A 90 -3.04 20.92 -22.65
N ARG A 91 -1.99 20.12 -22.87
CA ARG A 91 -0.64 20.44 -22.49
C ARG A 91 0.31 20.30 -23.69
N ARG A 92 1.33 21.16 -23.72
CA ARG A 92 2.47 21.04 -24.64
C ARG A 92 3.77 21.17 -23.85
N PHE A 93 4.58 20.16 -23.89
CA PHE A 93 5.91 20.15 -23.33
C PHE A 93 6.87 20.92 -24.26
N ILE A 94 7.73 21.77 -23.72
CA ILE A 94 8.67 22.58 -24.49
C ILE A 94 10.11 22.22 -24.17
N GLY A 95 10.44 22.00 -22.91
CA GLY A 95 11.79 21.65 -22.51
C GLY A 95 11.99 21.64 -21.00
N MET A 96 13.19 21.30 -20.58
CA MET A 96 13.55 21.17 -19.16
C MET A 96 14.89 21.80 -18.87
N PRO A 97 15.04 22.54 -17.74
CA PRO A 97 16.33 22.88 -17.20
C PRO A 97 16.96 21.67 -16.50
N THR A 98 18.17 21.32 -16.85
CA THR A 98 18.92 20.18 -16.28
C THR A 98 20.14 20.62 -15.47
N GLU A 99 20.59 21.83 -15.67
CA GLU A 99 21.74 22.41 -14.99
C GLU A 99 21.40 22.83 -13.54
N VAL A 100 22.42 23.00 -12.71
CA VAL A 100 22.29 23.56 -11.36
C VAL A 100 21.63 24.93 -11.44
N PRO A 101 20.56 25.21 -10.64
CA PRO A 101 20.09 24.50 -9.46
C PRO A 101 18.95 23.49 -9.73
N PHE A 102 18.62 23.18 -10.97
CA PHE A 102 17.47 22.35 -11.34
C PHE A 102 17.81 20.84 -11.45
N ASN A 103 19.08 20.48 -11.40
CA ASN A 103 19.57 19.11 -11.58
C ASN A 103 19.04 18.09 -10.55
N LYS A 104 18.39 18.56 -9.47
CA LYS A 104 17.75 17.73 -8.44
C LYS A 104 16.22 17.80 -8.45
N SER A 105 15.65 18.55 -9.37
CA SER A 105 14.22 18.79 -9.41
C SER A 105 13.71 18.63 -10.84
N HIS A 106 12.70 17.78 -11.02
CA HIS A 106 12.05 17.69 -12.31
C HIS A 106 11.19 18.94 -12.54
N VAL A 107 11.65 19.83 -13.42
CA VAL A 107 10.97 21.09 -13.77
C VAL A 107 10.73 21.12 -15.27
N GLU A 108 9.48 21.28 -15.68
CA GLU A 108 9.09 21.35 -17.08
C GLU A 108 8.63 22.75 -17.48
N VAL A 109 9.19 23.29 -18.56
CA VAL A 109 8.62 24.45 -19.24
C VAL A 109 7.57 23.96 -20.21
N SER A 110 6.31 24.37 -20.01
CA SER A 110 5.18 23.86 -20.79
C SER A 110 4.06 24.90 -20.94
N TYR A 111 3.20 24.69 -21.92
CA TYR A 111 1.90 25.32 -21.99
C TYR A 111 0.85 24.37 -21.41
N ALA A 112 -0.09 24.89 -20.62
CA ALA A 112 -1.28 24.20 -20.21
C ALA A 112 -2.50 25.12 -20.30
N ASP A 113 -3.65 24.59 -20.75
CA ASP A 113 -4.90 25.32 -20.67
C ASP A 113 -5.46 25.34 -19.22
N ALA A 114 -6.56 26.03 -18.99
CA ALA A 114 -7.12 26.20 -17.64
C ALA A 114 -7.60 24.89 -17.02
N ASN A 115 -8.09 23.93 -17.81
CA ASN A 115 -8.51 22.63 -17.30
C ASN A 115 -7.30 21.80 -16.91
N GLU A 116 -6.31 21.75 -17.78
CA GLU A 116 -5.08 20.98 -17.55
C GLU A 116 -4.29 21.53 -16.38
N ALA A 117 -4.08 22.84 -16.31
CA ALA A 117 -3.43 23.46 -15.17
C ALA A 117 -4.13 23.12 -13.83
N HIS A 118 -5.47 23.14 -13.82
CA HIS A 118 -6.23 22.73 -12.65
C HIS A 118 -6.02 21.26 -12.32
N TRP A 119 -6.02 20.37 -13.29
CA TRP A 119 -5.85 18.92 -13.06
C TRP A 119 -4.43 18.57 -12.61
N MET A 120 -3.43 19.35 -13.04
CA MET A 120 -2.04 19.21 -12.62
C MET A 120 -1.72 19.90 -11.28
N TYR A 121 -2.73 20.43 -10.56
CA TYR A 121 -2.57 21.20 -9.30
C TYR A 121 -1.81 22.52 -9.47
N CYS A 122 -1.78 23.09 -10.67
CA CYS A 122 -1.13 24.35 -10.99
C CYS A 122 -2.08 25.56 -10.90
N ASP A 123 -3.00 25.57 -9.94
CA ASP A 123 -3.91 26.69 -9.70
C ASP A 123 -3.21 27.82 -8.96
N PRO A 124 -3.07 29.04 -9.52
CA PRO A 124 -2.41 30.15 -8.82
C PRO A 124 -3.13 30.53 -7.53
N VAL A 125 -2.39 30.54 -6.41
CA VAL A 125 -2.87 31.08 -5.13
C VAL A 125 -2.90 32.60 -5.18
N GLU A 126 -1.96 33.20 -5.90
CA GLU A 126 -1.92 34.64 -6.17
C GLU A 126 -1.64 34.87 -7.66
N GLY A 127 -2.29 35.88 -8.23
CA GLY A 127 -2.17 36.19 -9.64
C GLY A 127 -3.12 35.36 -10.51
N ARG A 128 -2.62 34.91 -11.67
CA ARG A 128 -3.40 34.18 -12.69
C ARG A 128 -2.48 33.35 -13.59
N LEU A 129 -3.07 32.49 -14.41
CA LEU A 129 -2.34 31.84 -15.51
C LEU A 129 -1.89 32.86 -16.59
N PRO A 130 -0.80 32.55 -17.33
CA PRO A 130 -0.22 33.41 -18.34
C PRO A 130 -1.20 33.76 -19.49
N GLN A 131 -1.15 35.00 -20.00
CA GLN A 131 -2.00 35.46 -21.08
C GLN A 131 -1.31 35.32 -22.43
N GLU A 132 -2.08 34.97 -23.45
CA GLU A 132 -1.58 34.91 -24.83
C GLU A 132 -0.95 36.22 -25.33
N GLY A 133 0.13 36.09 -26.05
CA GLY A 133 0.85 37.23 -26.64
C GLY A 133 1.72 38.01 -25.65
N THR A 134 2.04 37.43 -24.49
CA THR A 134 2.92 38.02 -23.46
C THR A 134 4.12 37.14 -23.16
N ASP A 135 5.11 37.69 -22.45
CA ASP A 135 6.27 36.98 -21.90
C ASP A 135 6.01 36.62 -20.42
N GLU A 136 4.77 36.30 -20.09
CA GLU A 136 4.39 35.92 -18.74
C GLU A 136 4.66 34.46 -18.48
N ALA A 137 4.93 34.11 -17.19
CA ALA A 137 4.98 32.74 -16.71
C ALA A 137 4.33 32.62 -15.34
N ALA A 138 3.82 31.41 -15.03
CA ALA A 138 3.36 31.06 -13.70
C ALA A 138 4.02 29.76 -13.25
N THR A 139 4.40 29.66 -11.95
CA THR A 139 5.13 28.52 -11.42
C THR A 139 4.88 28.35 -9.91
N ASP A 140 5.43 27.33 -9.31
CA ASP A 140 5.35 27.07 -7.87
C ASP A 140 6.45 27.79 -7.07
N THR A 141 6.29 27.78 -5.74
CA THR A 141 7.22 28.43 -4.82
C THR A 141 8.59 27.76 -4.78
N HIS A 142 8.71 26.46 -5.06
CA HIS A 142 10.01 25.77 -5.10
C HIS A 142 10.84 26.18 -6.31
N VAL A 143 10.23 26.26 -7.49
CA VAL A 143 10.91 26.77 -8.69
C VAL A 143 11.38 28.21 -8.49
N LEU A 144 10.57 29.05 -7.83
CA LEU A 144 10.98 30.43 -7.51
C LEU A 144 12.17 30.47 -6.53
N GLU A 145 12.19 29.55 -5.54
CA GLU A 145 13.32 29.38 -4.62
C GLU A 145 14.60 28.98 -5.36
N LEU A 146 14.53 27.99 -6.25
CA LEU A 146 15.66 27.59 -7.09
C LEU A 146 16.19 28.75 -7.99
N LEU A 147 15.30 29.61 -8.47
CA LEU A 147 15.64 30.78 -9.24
C LEU A 147 16.15 31.94 -8.38
N GLY A 148 16.02 31.87 -7.05
CA GLY A 148 16.31 32.96 -6.13
C GLY A 148 15.38 34.18 -6.30
N VAL A 149 14.10 33.93 -6.64
CA VAL A 149 13.10 34.96 -6.95
C VAL A 149 11.99 34.92 -5.90
N GLU A 150 11.71 36.07 -5.29
CA GLU A 150 10.58 36.21 -4.36
C GLU A 150 9.23 36.03 -5.10
N PRO A 151 8.21 35.42 -4.48
CA PRO A 151 6.90 35.18 -5.10
C PRO A 151 6.04 36.45 -5.22
N GLU A 152 6.57 37.46 -5.90
CA GLU A 152 5.92 38.75 -6.13
C GLU A 152 5.47 38.88 -7.59
N ILE A 153 4.18 39.18 -7.82
CA ILE A 153 3.65 39.33 -9.18
C ILE A 153 4.35 40.51 -9.89
N GLY A 154 4.85 40.23 -11.07
CA GLY A 154 5.63 41.16 -11.87
C GLY A 154 7.14 41.00 -11.71
N ALA A 155 7.62 40.12 -10.83
CA ALA A 155 9.02 39.73 -10.75
C ALA A 155 9.52 39.19 -12.10
N ARG A 156 10.75 39.46 -12.48
CA ARG A 156 11.36 38.95 -13.73
C ARG A 156 12.42 37.92 -13.38
N PHE A 157 12.41 36.83 -14.09
CA PHE A 157 13.42 35.81 -13.98
C PHE A 157 13.88 35.31 -15.34
N THR A 158 15.11 34.82 -15.38
CA THR A 158 15.73 34.26 -16.58
C THR A 158 16.12 32.83 -16.30
N ILE A 159 15.79 31.92 -17.22
CA ILE A 159 16.07 30.49 -17.09
C ILE A 159 16.64 29.96 -18.40
N SER A 160 17.63 29.09 -18.29
CA SER A 160 18.17 28.31 -19.39
C SER A 160 17.63 26.88 -19.31
N PHE A 161 17.18 26.36 -20.43
CA PHE A 161 16.65 24.99 -20.49
C PHE A 161 16.87 24.38 -21.87
N ASP A 162 16.88 23.08 -21.92
CA ASP A 162 17.01 22.34 -23.17
C ASP A 162 15.68 22.21 -23.89
N VAL A 163 15.72 22.40 -25.21
CA VAL A 163 14.59 22.23 -26.14
C VAL A 163 15.08 21.36 -27.28
N ASP A 164 14.74 20.09 -27.30
CA ASP A 164 15.11 19.14 -28.37
C ASP A 164 16.65 19.13 -28.65
N GLY A 165 17.44 19.00 -27.56
CA GLY A 165 18.90 18.97 -27.61
C GLY A 165 19.58 20.37 -27.81
N HIS A 166 18.81 21.46 -27.80
CA HIS A 166 19.32 22.82 -27.97
C HIS A 166 19.05 23.65 -26.72
N THR A 167 20.10 24.08 -26.06
CA THR A 167 19.94 24.99 -24.89
C THR A 167 19.49 26.38 -25.32
N THR A 168 18.38 26.86 -24.75
CA THR A 168 17.89 28.23 -24.92
C THR A 168 17.83 28.96 -23.60
N THR A 169 17.94 30.29 -23.63
CA THR A 169 17.82 31.15 -22.44
C THR A 169 16.68 32.11 -22.63
N GLN A 170 15.67 32.02 -21.77
CA GLN A 170 14.45 32.80 -21.85
C GLN A 170 14.23 33.67 -20.61
N THR A 171 13.59 34.84 -20.78
CA THR A 171 13.24 35.71 -19.66
C THR A 171 11.74 35.89 -19.61
N PHE A 172 11.18 35.64 -18.42
CA PHE A 172 9.74 35.69 -18.16
C PHE A 172 9.40 36.72 -17.08
N THR A 173 8.14 37.15 -17.05
CA THR A 173 7.53 37.94 -16.00
C THR A 173 6.53 37.13 -15.23
N LEU A 174 6.70 36.97 -13.92
CA LEU A 174 5.82 36.20 -13.05
C LEU A 174 4.41 36.81 -12.99
N CYS A 175 3.39 36.07 -13.42
CA CYS A 175 1.99 36.52 -13.44
C CYS A 175 1.10 35.78 -12.48
N GLY A 176 1.57 34.67 -11.93
CA GLY A 176 0.89 33.85 -10.94
C GLY A 176 1.83 32.82 -10.33
N TRP A 177 1.49 32.39 -9.13
CA TRP A 177 2.24 31.31 -8.47
C TRP A 177 1.33 30.52 -7.54
N TRP A 178 1.74 29.25 -7.28
CA TRP A 178 1.09 28.32 -6.34
C TRP A 178 2.09 27.75 -5.35
N GLU A 179 1.56 27.23 -4.24
CA GLU A 179 2.39 26.59 -3.22
C GLU A 179 2.97 25.25 -3.74
N TYR A 180 4.23 25.02 -3.47
CA TYR A 180 4.89 23.75 -3.74
C TYR A 180 4.22 22.61 -2.99
N ASP A 181 4.01 21.49 -3.65
CA ASP A 181 3.49 20.24 -3.07
C ASP A 181 4.54 19.13 -3.29
N GLU A 182 5.24 18.76 -2.23
CA GLU A 182 6.30 17.73 -2.23
C GLU A 182 5.85 16.37 -2.80
N ALA A 183 4.56 16.09 -2.80
CA ALA A 183 4.02 14.85 -3.37
C ALA A 183 3.95 14.88 -4.91
N ILE A 184 4.12 16.05 -5.55
CA ILE A 184 4.14 16.21 -7.01
C ILE A 184 5.56 16.00 -7.52
N VAL A 185 5.72 15.06 -8.44
CA VAL A 185 7.04 14.70 -8.98
C VAL A 185 7.55 15.75 -9.96
N ALA A 186 6.66 16.30 -10.80
CA ALA A 186 7.01 17.28 -11.82
C ALA A 186 6.52 18.69 -11.47
N ASN A 187 7.44 19.63 -11.30
CA ASN A 187 7.13 21.05 -11.17
C ASN A 187 6.98 21.69 -12.56
N HIS A 188 6.20 22.74 -12.66
CA HIS A 188 5.90 23.34 -13.96
C HIS A 188 6.16 24.85 -14.00
N ILE A 189 6.77 25.30 -15.09
CA ILE A 189 6.78 26.70 -15.52
C ILE A 189 5.80 26.81 -16.68
N LEU A 190 4.60 27.29 -16.38
CA LEU A 190 3.54 27.47 -17.39
C LEU A 190 3.74 28.77 -18.14
N ILE A 191 3.78 28.70 -19.48
CA ILE A 191 3.93 29.83 -20.38
C ILE A 191 2.77 29.92 -21.38
N PRO A 192 2.51 31.07 -22.04
CA PRO A 192 1.49 31.16 -23.08
C PRO A 192 1.78 30.25 -24.27
N LYS A 193 0.75 29.73 -24.95
CA LYS A 193 0.92 28.93 -26.18
C LYS A 193 1.70 29.69 -27.24
N SER A 194 1.37 30.99 -27.44
CA SER A 194 2.10 31.84 -28.39
C SER A 194 3.58 31.98 -28.08
N ARG A 195 3.98 31.96 -26.79
CA ARG A 195 5.38 31.99 -26.39
C ARG A 195 6.05 30.64 -26.61
N ALA A 196 5.35 29.56 -26.31
CA ALA A 196 5.80 28.20 -26.60
C ALA A 196 6.09 28.02 -28.10
N ASP A 197 5.14 28.41 -28.96
CA ASP A 197 5.34 28.39 -30.42
C ASP A 197 6.54 29.21 -30.85
N ALA A 198 6.73 30.43 -30.28
CA ALA A 198 7.87 31.27 -30.62
C ALA A 198 9.22 30.69 -30.20
N ILE A 199 9.29 29.96 -29.06
CA ILE A 199 10.52 29.30 -28.60
C ILE A 199 10.89 28.16 -29.54
N LEU A 200 9.91 27.32 -29.93
CA LEU A 200 10.13 26.25 -30.89
C LEU A 200 10.61 26.78 -32.24
N ASP A 201 10.01 27.86 -32.74
CA ASP A 201 10.43 28.51 -33.98
C ASP A 201 11.86 29.11 -33.87
N GLU A 202 12.22 29.69 -32.71
CA GLU A 202 13.52 30.27 -32.44
C GLU A 202 14.65 29.25 -32.45
N VAL A 203 14.38 28.07 -31.88
CA VAL A 203 15.31 26.93 -31.83
C VAL A 203 15.31 26.15 -33.15
N GLY A 204 14.25 26.26 -33.93
CA GLY A 204 14.09 25.55 -35.22
C GLY A 204 13.50 24.16 -35.10
N THR A 205 12.93 23.79 -33.95
CA THR A 205 12.31 22.51 -33.72
C THR A 205 10.95 22.42 -34.42
N VAL A 206 10.73 21.36 -35.19
CA VAL A 206 9.46 21.04 -35.85
C VAL A 206 8.75 19.99 -34.99
N PRO A 207 7.59 20.31 -34.36
CA PRO A 207 6.88 19.35 -33.53
C PRO A 207 6.35 18.12 -34.32
N PRO A 208 6.44 16.88 -33.75
CA PRO A 208 7.21 16.58 -32.54
C PRO A 208 8.71 16.70 -32.79
N GLY A 209 9.50 17.16 -31.79
CA GLY A 209 10.96 17.21 -31.89
C GLY A 209 11.58 15.86 -32.22
N GLU A 210 12.92 15.80 -32.32
CA GLU A 210 13.65 14.53 -32.56
C GLU A 210 13.45 13.52 -31.43
N ASP A 211 13.17 14.01 -30.20
CA ASP A 211 12.78 13.21 -29.04
C ASP A 211 11.34 12.62 -29.12
N GLY A 212 10.56 13.01 -30.11
CA GLY A 212 9.16 12.65 -30.30
C GLY A 212 8.19 13.29 -29.31
N MET A 213 8.67 14.13 -28.38
CA MET A 213 7.89 14.73 -27.28
C MET A 213 7.80 16.26 -27.39
N THR A 214 8.92 16.93 -27.65
CA THR A 214 9.02 18.37 -27.65
C THR A 214 8.07 19.01 -28.66
N GLY A 215 7.22 19.91 -28.15
CA GLY A 215 6.23 20.62 -28.95
C GLY A 215 5.00 19.80 -29.36
N SER A 216 4.92 18.50 -29.02
CA SER A 216 3.76 17.66 -29.30
C SER A 216 2.54 18.08 -28.44
N TRP A 217 1.35 17.69 -28.88
CA TRP A 217 0.11 17.98 -28.18
C TRP A 217 -0.28 16.81 -27.29
N ASN A 218 -0.61 17.09 -26.04
CA ASN A 218 -1.17 16.12 -25.13
C ASN A 218 -2.61 16.50 -24.83
N LEU A 219 -3.51 15.51 -24.89
CA LEU A 219 -4.94 15.63 -24.63
C LEU A 219 -5.27 14.81 -23.39
N ASP A 220 -5.43 15.44 -22.25
CA ASP A 220 -5.94 14.82 -21.05
C ASP A 220 -7.46 14.94 -20.96
N VAL A 221 -8.13 13.92 -20.39
CA VAL A 221 -9.58 13.84 -20.45
C VAL A 221 -10.22 13.45 -19.13
N MET A 222 -11.41 14.03 -18.87
CA MET A 222 -12.40 13.52 -17.94
C MET A 222 -13.51 12.81 -18.74
N LEU A 223 -13.80 11.57 -18.40
CA LEU A 223 -14.76 10.72 -19.11
C LEU A 223 -16.17 10.80 -18.50
N LYS A 224 -17.20 10.75 -19.29
CA LYS A 224 -18.62 10.77 -18.84
C LYS A 224 -18.99 9.57 -17.98
N SER A 225 -18.34 8.44 -18.16
CA SER A 225 -18.53 7.24 -17.33
C SER A 225 -17.96 7.39 -15.92
N GLY A 226 -17.15 8.43 -15.66
CA GLY A 226 -16.31 8.59 -14.49
C GLY A 226 -15.19 7.56 -14.47
N SER A 227 -14.64 7.25 -13.29
CA SER A 227 -13.45 6.41 -13.13
C SER A 227 -13.68 4.89 -13.28
N ARG A 228 -14.86 4.43 -13.71
CA ARG A 228 -15.19 2.98 -13.70
C ARG A 228 -14.67 2.19 -14.90
N HIS A 229 -14.49 2.84 -16.02
CA HIS A 229 -14.20 2.19 -17.31
C HIS A 229 -13.12 2.96 -18.09
N ILE A 230 -12.17 3.59 -17.42
CA ILE A 230 -11.21 4.51 -18.02
C ILE A 230 -10.47 3.86 -19.20
N ALA A 231 -9.83 2.71 -18.98
CA ALA A 231 -9.06 2.03 -20.03
C ALA A 231 -9.94 1.63 -21.23
N ASN A 232 -11.16 1.12 -20.96
CA ASN A 232 -12.08 0.74 -22.03
C ASN A 232 -12.58 1.94 -22.84
N ASP A 233 -12.88 3.05 -22.16
CA ASP A 233 -13.40 4.26 -22.83
C ASP A 233 -12.28 4.94 -23.65
N ILE A 234 -11.03 4.96 -23.17
CA ILE A 234 -9.88 5.46 -23.93
C ILE A 234 -9.67 4.62 -25.19
N ALA A 235 -9.64 3.29 -25.06
CA ALA A 235 -9.52 2.40 -26.21
C ALA A 235 -10.69 2.59 -27.20
N GLN A 236 -11.91 2.79 -26.70
CA GLN A 236 -13.09 3.03 -27.56
C GLN A 236 -13.03 4.38 -28.28
N ILE A 237 -12.47 5.42 -27.66
CA ILE A 237 -12.23 6.73 -28.32
C ILE A 237 -11.29 6.54 -29.50
N LEU A 238 -10.17 5.82 -29.32
CA LEU A 238 -9.25 5.54 -30.42
C LEU A 238 -9.95 4.78 -31.57
N GLU A 239 -10.69 3.72 -31.25
CA GLU A 239 -11.43 2.93 -32.24
C GLU A 239 -12.45 3.79 -33.00
N ASN A 240 -13.16 4.71 -32.34
CA ASN A 240 -14.13 5.60 -32.96
C ASN A 240 -13.51 6.48 -34.04
N HIS A 241 -12.24 6.84 -33.92
CA HIS A 241 -11.51 7.72 -34.83
C HIS A 241 -10.52 6.98 -35.73
N GLY A 242 -10.46 5.64 -35.64
CA GLY A 242 -9.60 4.80 -36.50
C GLY A 242 -8.14 4.78 -36.06
N TYR A 243 -7.84 5.09 -34.79
CA TYR A 243 -6.54 4.99 -34.17
C TYR A 243 -6.43 3.75 -33.25
N GLN A 244 -5.21 3.41 -32.84
CA GLN A 244 -4.93 2.29 -31.96
C GLN A 244 -3.72 2.58 -31.05
N ASP A 245 -3.60 1.84 -29.94
CA ASP A 245 -2.51 1.96 -28.96
C ASP A 245 -1.71 0.67 -28.76
N GLN A 246 -1.92 -0.34 -29.65
CA GLN A 246 -1.34 -1.65 -29.51
C GLN A 246 0.00 -1.80 -30.25
N SER A 247 0.18 -1.06 -31.33
CA SER A 247 1.32 -1.18 -32.23
C SER A 247 2.02 0.16 -32.35
N ALA A 248 2.98 0.42 -31.46
CA ALA A 248 3.84 1.60 -31.54
C ALA A 248 4.54 1.63 -32.92
N GLY A 249 4.57 2.79 -33.61
CA GLY A 249 5.18 2.92 -34.95
C GLY A 249 4.26 2.59 -36.14
N ALA A 250 3.04 2.14 -35.90
CA ALA A 250 2.03 2.15 -36.94
C ALA A 250 1.57 3.60 -37.20
N PRO A 251 1.18 3.96 -38.46
CA PRO A 251 0.80 5.34 -38.79
C PRO A 251 -0.44 5.85 -38.02
N ASP A 252 -1.26 4.94 -37.51
CA ASP A 252 -2.47 5.18 -36.72
C ASP A 252 -2.25 4.99 -35.22
N TYR A 253 -1.00 4.84 -34.77
CA TYR A 253 -0.67 4.68 -33.36
C TYR A 253 -0.78 6.00 -32.60
N ILE A 254 -1.41 5.94 -31.42
CA ILE A 254 -1.44 7.02 -30.44
C ILE A 254 -1.07 6.45 -29.08
N HIS A 255 -0.10 7.07 -28.41
CA HIS A 255 0.26 6.69 -27.06
C HIS A 255 -0.84 7.13 -26.09
N THR A 256 -1.33 6.19 -25.27
CA THR A 256 -2.37 6.44 -24.27
C THR A 256 -1.84 6.33 -22.85
N GLY A 257 -2.45 7.11 -21.95
CA GLY A 257 -2.21 7.01 -20.52
C GLY A 257 -3.52 6.76 -19.78
N VAL A 258 -3.54 5.77 -18.90
CA VAL A 258 -4.64 5.52 -17.96
C VAL A 258 -4.20 5.94 -16.57
N ASN A 259 -5.00 6.76 -15.89
CA ASN A 259 -4.70 7.11 -14.51
C ASN A 259 -5.13 5.98 -13.56
N TRP A 260 -4.18 5.08 -13.29
CA TRP A 260 -4.36 3.97 -12.37
C TRP A 260 -4.46 4.39 -10.89
N GLY A 261 -4.26 5.66 -10.56
CA GLY A 261 -4.56 6.22 -9.26
C GLY A 261 -6.04 6.08 -8.87
N TYR A 262 -6.94 6.00 -9.85
CA TYR A 262 -8.36 5.79 -9.58
C TYR A 262 -8.68 4.35 -9.17
N THR A 263 -9.28 4.18 -7.98
CA THR A 263 -9.76 2.87 -7.50
C THR A 263 -10.71 2.18 -8.50
N GLY A 264 -11.49 2.97 -9.25
CA GLY A 264 -12.39 2.45 -10.29
C GLY A 264 -11.63 1.80 -11.44
N ALA A 265 -10.52 2.37 -11.87
CA ALA A 265 -9.63 1.80 -12.89
C ALA A 265 -8.98 0.50 -12.39
N GLN A 266 -8.40 0.51 -11.20
CA GLN A 266 -7.77 -0.67 -10.58
C GLN A 266 -8.76 -1.85 -10.40
N LEU A 267 -10.02 -1.59 -10.08
CA LEU A 267 -11.06 -2.61 -9.92
C LEU A 267 -11.53 -3.22 -11.25
N SER A 268 -11.32 -2.54 -12.36
CA SER A 268 -11.67 -3.06 -13.70
C SER A 268 -10.60 -3.98 -14.26
N ASP A 269 -9.39 -3.88 -13.77
CA ASP A 269 -8.30 -4.81 -14.08
C ASP A 269 -8.34 -6.04 -13.17
N ASN A 270 -7.63 -7.10 -13.51
CA ASN A 270 -7.72 -8.40 -12.84
C ASN A 270 -7.22 -8.30 -11.40
N LEU A 271 -8.14 -8.19 -10.43
CA LEU A 271 -7.80 -8.32 -9.02
C LEU A 271 -7.24 -9.71 -8.72
N ASP A 272 -6.08 -9.79 -8.10
CA ASP A 272 -5.53 -11.04 -7.61
C ASP A 272 -6.56 -11.76 -6.71
N PRO A 273 -6.98 -12.98 -7.07
CA PRO A 273 -7.93 -13.77 -6.27
C PRO A 273 -7.53 -13.93 -4.81
N SER A 274 -6.23 -13.93 -4.50
CA SER A 274 -5.71 -14.06 -3.12
C SER A 274 -6.06 -12.83 -2.28
N VAL A 275 -5.94 -11.63 -2.84
CA VAL A 275 -6.32 -10.35 -2.20
C VAL A 275 -7.83 -10.32 -1.94
N VAL A 276 -8.64 -10.70 -2.93
CA VAL A 276 -10.10 -10.78 -2.78
C VAL A 276 -10.50 -11.74 -1.67
N ILE A 277 -9.88 -12.92 -1.59
CA ILE A 277 -10.12 -13.91 -0.54
C ILE A 277 -9.70 -13.37 0.83
N ALA A 278 -8.55 -12.70 0.94
CA ALA A 278 -8.06 -12.13 2.19
C ALA A 278 -9.00 -11.04 2.72
N VAL A 279 -9.43 -10.11 1.87
CA VAL A 279 -10.39 -9.06 2.23
C VAL A 279 -11.74 -9.64 2.62
N ALA A 280 -12.26 -10.62 1.87
CA ALA A 280 -13.52 -11.29 2.19
C ALA A 280 -13.44 -12.04 3.52
N ALA A 281 -12.33 -12.73 3.81
CA ALA A 281 -12.11 -13.41 5.08
C ALA A 281 -12.08 -12.44 6.26
N MET A 282 -11.42 -11.29 6.11
CA MET A 282 -11.38 -10.22 7.11
C MET A 282 -12.78 -9.65 7.37
N LEU A 283 -13.54 -9.32 6.33
CA LEU A 283 -14.92 -8.83 6.46
C LEU A 283 -15.82 -9.84 7.16
N LEU A 284 -15.72 -11.13 6.80
CA LEU A 284 -16.46 -12.21 7.47
C LEU A 284 -16.12 -12.31 8.95
N LEU A 285 -14.84 -12.17 9.31
CA LEU A 285 -14.39 -12.20 10.70
C LEU A 285 -14.99 -11.04 11.51
N ILE A 286 -15.03 -9.85 10.93
CA ILE A 286 -15.61 -8.65 11.55
C ILE A 286 -17.12 -8.79 11.71
N ILE A 287 -17.82 -9.27 10.67
CA ILE A 287 -19.27 -9.58 10.74
C ILE A 287 -19.55 -10.63 11.81
N PHE A 288 -18.73 -11.67 11.89
CA PHE A 288 -18.86 -12.73 12.89
C PHE A 288 -18.66 -12.20 14.31
N THR A 289 -17.71 -11.31 14.52
CA THR A 289 -17.48 -10.64 15.81
C THR A 289 -18.71 -9.81 16.22
N GLY A 290 -19.23 -8.97 15.34
CA GLY A 290 -20.45 -8.20 15.58
C GLY A 290 -21.67 -9.08 15.81
N TYR A 291 -21.79 -10.18 15.05
CA TYR A 291 -22.84 -11.18 15.24
C TYR A 291 -22.79 -11.80 16.66
N LEU A 292 -21.61 -12.15 17.17
CA LEU A 292 -21.47 -12.77 18.48
C LEU A 292 -21.96 -11.84 19.61
N ILE A 293 -21.68 -10.53 19.53
CA ILE A 293 -22.10 -9.53 20.50
C ILE A 293 -23.63 -9.46 20.55
N ILE A 294 -24.20 -9.14 19.39
CA ILE A 294 -25.63 -8.88 19.27
C ILE A 294 -26.42 -10.15 19.58
N TYR A 295 -25.96 -11.31 19.07
CA TYR A 295 -26.53 -12.61 19.36
C TYR A 295 -26.58 -12.91 20.87
N ASN A 296 -25.47 -12.66 21.59
CA ASN A 296 -25.41 -12.91 23.03
C ASN A 296 -26.43 -12.05 23.79
N VAL A 297 -26.52 -10.74 23.48
CA VAL A 297 -27.47 -9.83 24.11
C VAL A 297 -28.93 -10.25 23.83
N PHE A 298 -29.26 -10.58 22.58
CA PHE A 298 -30.63 -11.01 22.25
C PHE A 298 -30.95 -12.41 22.78
N GLN A 299 -29.99 -13.31 22.85
CA GLN A 299 -30.20 -14.62 23.45
C GLN A 299 -30.54 -14.50 24.94
N ILE A 300 -29.79 -13.65 25.66
CA ILE A 300 -30.06 -13.38 27.08
C ILE A 300 -31.43 -12.72 27.25
N SER A 301 -31.73 -11.72 26.44
CA SER A 301 -33.03 -11.04 26.47
C SER A 301 -34.21 -12.01 26.28
N VAL A 302 -34.11 -12.86 25.25
CA VAL A 302 -35.17 -13.84 24.95
C VAL A 302 -35.28 -14.88 26.03
N THR A 303 -34.16 -15.33 26.60
CA THR A 303 -34.19 -16.34 27.68
C THR A 303 -34.85 -15.79 28.93
N ASN A 304 -34.60 -14.55 29.29
CA ASN A 304 -35.25 -13.89 30.44
C ASN A 304 -36.75 -13.69 30.20
N ASP A 305 -37.17 -13.43 28.98
CA ASP A 305 -38.56 -13.21 28.60
C ASP A 305 -39.29 -14.51 28.22
N ILE A 306 -38.70 -15.71 28.42
CA ILE A 306 -39.26 -16.96 27.91
C ILE A 306 -40.61 -17.31 28.55
N ARG A 307 -40.82 -16.94 29.82
CA ARG A 307 -42.10 -17.05 30.52
C ARG A 307 -43.15 -16.17 29.88
N PHE A 308 -42.81 -14.92 29.59
CA PHE A 308 -43.69 -13.98 28.92
C PHE A 308 -44.11 -14.52 27.52
N TYR A 309 -43.18 -15.06 26.74
CA TYR A 309 -43.51 -15.65 25.44
C TYR A 309 -44.37 -16.91 25.63
N GLY A 310 -44.11 -17.72 26.66
CA GLY A 310 -44.95 -18.87 27.00
C GLY A 310 -46.40 -18.47 27.37
N LEU A 311 -46.60 -17.41 28.16
CA LEU A 311 -47.91 -16.84 28.45
C LEU A 311 -48.60 -16.30 27.20
N LEU A 312 -47.88 -15.69 26.28
CA LEU A 312 -48.46 -15.23 25.01
C LEU A 312 -48.97 -16.42 24.18
N LYS A 313 -48.33 -17.57 24.23
CA LYS A 313 -48.79 -18.81 23.56
C LYS A 313 -50.06 -19.37 24.17
N THR A 314 -50.28 -19.25 25.49
CA THR A 314 -51.56 -19.70 26.12
C THR A 314 -52.76 -18.91 25.62
N ILE A 315 -52.56 -17.67 25.19
CA ILE A 315 -53.59 -16.80 24.58
C ILE A 315 -53.58 -16.87 23.03
N GLY A 316 -52.85 -17.83 22.44
CA GLY A 316 -52.94 -18.20 21.03
C GLY A 316 -51.91 -17.51 20.08
N THR A 317 -50.80 -16.94 20.57
CA THR A 317 -49.75 -16.44 19.69
C THR A 317 -48.99 -17.55 18.97
N THR A 318 -48.66 -17.32 17.70
CA THR A 318 -47.91 -18.29 16.89
C THR A 318 -46.39 -18.04 16.99
N PRO A 319 -45.55 -19.05 16.76
CA PRO A 319 -44.09 -18.90 16.74
C PRO A 319 -43.60 -17.81 15.77
N ARG A 320 -44.28 -17.62 14.63
CA ARG A 320 -43.97 -16.56 13.66
C ARG A 320 -44.25 -15.15 14.17
N GLN A 321 -45.32 -15.03 15.00
CA GLN A 321 -45.65 -13.72 15.62
C GLN A 321 -44.63 -13.36 16.69
N GLU A 322 -44.16 -14.29 17.49
CA GLU A 322 -43.10 -14.08 18.49
C GLU A 322 -41.78 -13.69 17.84
N GLN A 323 -41.37 -14.40 16.79
CA GLN A 323 -40.19 -14.02 16.01
C GLN A 323 -40.33 -12.59 15.42
N ARG A 324 -41.54 -12.18 15.00
CA ARG A 324 -41.82 -10.86 14.51
C ARG A 324 -41.70 -9.79 15.60
N ILE A 325 -42.12 -10.10 16.84
CA ILE A 325 -41.93 -9.18 18.00
C ILE A 325 -40.45 -8.96 18.24
N ILE A 326 -39.64 -10.01 18.34
CA ILE A 326 -38.21 -9.93 18.59
C ILE A 326 -37.50 -9.16 17.47
N ARG A 327 -37.80 -9.43 16.19
CA ARG A 327 -37.25 -8.68 15.06
C ARG A 327 -37.67 -7.21 15.08
N GLN A 328 -38.91 -6.90 15.47
CA GLN A 328 -39.35 -5.52 15.60
C GLN A 328 -38.63 -4.79 16.73
N GLN A 329 -38.44 -5.42 17.90
CA GLN A 329 -37.65 -4.87 18.99
C GLN A 329 -36.21 -4.58 18.53
N ALA A 330 -35.57 -5.51 17.84
CA ALA A 330 -34.24 -5.36 17.28
C ALA A 330 -34.15 -4.16 16.31
N LEU A 331 -35.09 -4.04 15.38
CA LEU A 331 -35.14 -2.91 14.44
C LEU A 331 -35.39 -1.58 15.18
N THR A 332 -36.24 -1.56 16.19
CA THR A 332 -36.47 -0.30 16.96
C THR A 332 -35.23 0.11 17.75
N LEU A 333 -34.50 -0.81 18.33
CA LEU A 333 -33.25 -0.52 19.05
C LEU A 333 -32.13 -0.12 18.08
N SER A 334 -32.14 -0.63 16.86
CA SER A 334 -31.19 -0.25 15.80
C SER A 334 -31.38 1.21 15.36
N LEU A 335 -32.61 1.75 15.41
CA LEU A 335 -32.86 3.17 15.09
C LEU A 335 -32.12 4.13 16.03
N ALA A 336 -31.81 3.70 17.25
CA ALA A 336 -30.99 4.49 18.17
C ALA A 336 -29.51 4.07 18.13
N GLY A 337 -29.25 2.75 18.07
CA GLY A 337 -27.90 2.19 18.15
C GLY A 337 -27.05 2.48 16.90
N ILE A 338 -27.63 2.36 15.70
CA ILE A 338 -26.89 2.58 14.47
C ILE A 338 -26.45 4.05 14.31
N PRO A 339 -27.33 5.07 14.41
CA PRO A 339 -26.87 6.46 14.27
C PRO A 339 -25.82 6.84 15.32
N LEU A 340 -25.98 6.40 16.58
CA LEU A 340 -24.98 6.64 17.61
C LEU A 340 -23.63 6.00 17.24
N GLY A 341 -23.68 4.77 16.73
CA GLY A 341 -22.48 4.04 16.30
C GLY A 341 -21.81 4.65 15.07
N LEU A 342 -22.58 5.17 14.11
CA LEU A 342 -22.04 5.86 12.92
C LEU A 342 -21.27 7.12 13.32
N VAL A 343 -21.84 7.97 14.17
CA VAL A 343 -21.18 9.21 14.61
C VAL A 343 -19.91 8.89 15.41
N LEU A 344 -20.02 8.04 16.43
CA LEU A 344 -18.85 7.69 17.26
C LEU A 344 -17.78 6.96 16.45
N GLY A 345 -18.18 6.07 15.55
CA GLY A 345 -17.23 5.32 14.72
C GLY A 345 -16.50 6.21 13.72
N TRP A 346 -17.19 7.18 13.13
CA TRP A 346 -16.56 8.16 12.25
C TRP A 346 -15.60 9.08 13.02
N LEU A 347 -15.97 9.55 14.20
CA LEU A 347 -15.09 10.34 15.04
C LEU A 347 -13.83 9.57 15.46
N ILE A 348 -13.98 8.30 15.86
CA ILE A 348 -12.83 7.45 16.21
C ILE A 348 -11.95 7.18 15.01
N GLY A 349 -12.54 6.80 13.87
CA GLY A 349 -11.81 6.59 12.62
C GLY A 349 -11.08 7.84 12.16
N GLY A 350 -11.75 8.99 12.18
CA GLY A 350 -11.18 10.28 11.78
C GLY A 350 -10.04 10.77 12.69
N GLN A 351 -10.05 10.44 13.97
CA GLN A 351 -8.92 10.75 14.87
C GLN A 351 -7.74 9.78 14.71
N LEU A 352 -8.00 8.54 14.35
CA LEU A 352 -6.93 7.55 14.14
C LEU A 352 -6.25 7.68 12.78
N THR A 353 -6.99 8.09 11.76
CA THR A 353 -6.47 8.18 10.38
C THR A 353 -5.23 9.07 10.25
N PRO A 354 -5.21 10.33 10.75
CA PRO A 354 -4.01 11.16 10.61
C PRO A 354 -2.78 10.54 11.29
N ALA A 355 -2.97 9.91 12.45
CA ALA A 355 -1.87 9.23 13.15
C ALA A 355 -1.35 7.99 12.40
N ILE A 356 -2.18 7.36 11.58
CA ILE A 356 -1.81 6.21 10.75
C ILE A 356 -1.10 6.69 9.49
N VAL A 357 -1.69 7.69 8.82
CA VAL A 357 -1.18 8.18 7.53
C VAL A 357 0.11 8.98 7.68
N SER A 358 0.31 9.70 8.81
CA SER A 358 1.56 10.40 9.10
C SER A 358 2.79 9.49 9.27
N GLN A 359 2.60 8.17 9.28
CA GLN A 359 3.70 7.20 9.27
C GLN A 359 4.10 6.78 7.84
N LEU A 360 3.41 7.29 6.83
CA LEU A 360 3.68 7.00 5.43
C LEU A 360 4.22 8.25 4.75
N ASN A 361 5.42 8.15 4.19
CA ASN A 361 5.98 9.23 3.37
C ASN A 361 5.15 9.38 2.09
N GLY A 362 4.98 10.59 1.63
CA GLY A 362 4.29 10.89 0.37
C GLY A 362 2.77 10.61 0.35
N VAL A 363 2.13 10.25 1.48
CA VAL A 363 0.67 10.04 1.52
C VAL A 363 -0.04 11.24 2.12
N VAL A 364 -0.97 11.80 1.36
CA VAL A 364 -1.76 12.96 1.80
C VAL A 364 -2.66 12.61 2.98
N PRO A 365 -2.49 13.23 4.17
CA PRO A 365 -3.30 12.93 5.34
C PRO A 365 -4.69 13.54 5.20
N MET A 366 -5.70 12.69 4.95
CA MET A 366 -7.09 13.12 4.82
C MET A 366 -8.06 12.20 5.55
N THR A 367 -9.22 12.74 5.97
CA THR A 367 -10.30 11.96 6.55
C THR A 367 -11.47 11.91 5.60
N SER A 368 -11.80 10.74 5.12
CA SER A 368 -12.92 10.52 4.18
C SER A 368 -14.27 10.81 4.84
N VAL A 369 -15.11 11.56 4.15
CA VAL A 369 -16.52 11.81 4.49
C VAL A 369 -17.48 11.14 3.50
N SER A 370 -17.00 10.16 2.73
CA SER A 370 -17.77 9.47 1.72
C SER A 370 -19.09 8.90 2.27
N PRO A 371 -20.24 9.15 1.63
CA PRO A 371 -21.52 8.56 2.02
C PRO A 371 -21.51 7.02 2.05
N VAL A 372 -20.61 6.40 1.29
CA VAL A 372 -20.44 4.94 1.22
C VAL A 372 -20.06 4.37 2.58
N ILE A 373 -19.25 5.08 3.40
CA ILE A 373 -18.89 4.69 4.75
C ILE A 373 -20.15 4.51 5.60
N PHE A 374 -21.02 5.52 5.62
CA PHE A 374 -22.22 5.55 6.46
C PHE A 374 -23.27 4.56 6.00
N ILE A 375 -23.52 4.49 4.69
CA ILE A 375 -24.48 3.55 4.09
C ILE A 375 -23.99 2.12 4.27
N GLY A 376 -22.73 1.84 3.98
CA GLY A 376 -22.11 0.52 4.12
C GLY A 376 -22.15 0.05 5.58
N ALA A 377 -21.66 0.85 6.52
CA ALA A 377 -21.66 0.51 7.95
C ALA A 377 -23.08 0.33 8.51
N ALA A 378 -24.04 1.16 8.12
CA ALA A 378 -25.45 1.00 8.50
C ALA A 378 -26.04 -0.30 7.97
N LEU A 379 -25.79 -0.63 6.70
CA LEU A 379 -26.25 -1.86 6.07
C LEU A 379 -25.66 -3.10 6.73
N PHE A 380 -24.32 -3.14 6.92
CA PHE A 380 -23.63 -4.24 7.58
C PHE A 380 -24.12 -4.42 9.03
N SER A 381 -24.30 -3.32 9.77
CA SER A 381 -24.84 -3.36 11.14
C SER A 381 -26.28 -3.89 11.15
N LEU A 382 -27.12 -3.43 10.27
CA LEU A 382 -28.51 -3.89 10.15
C LEU A 382 -28.60 -5.37 9.79
N VAL A 383 -27.84 -5.83 8.83
CA VAL A 383 -27.74 -7.25 8.44
C VAL A 383 -27.27 -8.08 9.63
N THR A 384 -26.24 -7.64 10.33
CA THR A 384 -25.69 -8.31 11.51
C THR A 384 -26.73 -8.42 12.64
N VAL A 385 -27.49 -7.35 12.91
CA VAL A 385 -28.61 -7.35 13.88
C VAL A 385 -29.68 -8.37 13.49
N LEU A 386 -30.12 -8.35 12.24
CA LEU A 386 -31.17 -9.26 11.74
C LEU A 386 -30.73 -10.73 11.79
N LEU A 387 -29.50 -11.03 11.44
CA LEU A 387 -28.94 -12.38 11.54
C LEU A 387 -28.82 -12.83 13.01
N SER A 388 -28.35 -11.98 13.89
CA SER A 388 -28.16 -12.26 15.33
C SER A 388 -29.47 -12.55 16.05
N CYS A 389 -30.56 -11.90 15.67
CA CYS A 389 -31.87 -12.12 16.27
C CYS A 389 -32.59 -13.39 15.80
N ARG A 390 -32.14 -13.98 14.67
CA ARG A 390 -32.85 -15.11 14.04
C ARG A 390 -32.87 -16.38 14.91
N LYS A 391 -31.75 -16.73 15.53
CA LYS A 391 -31.64 -17.92 16.39
C LYS A 391 -32.34 -17.75 17.73
N PRO A 392 -32.17 -16.64 18.50
CA PRO A 392 -32.97 -16.36 19.69
C PRO A 392 -34.47 -16.37 19.43
N GLY A 393 -34.92 -15.75 18.34
CA GLY A 393 -36.31 -15.75 17.93
C GLY A 393 -36.90 -17.16 17.65
N ARG A 394 -36.06 -18.04 17.09
CA ARG A 394 -36.44 -19.46 16.92
C ARG A 394 -36.56 -20.21 18.26
N ILE A 395 -35.69 -19.89 19.22
CA ILE A 395 -35.74 -20.50 20.56
C ILE A 395 -37.07 -20.13 21.27
N ALA A 396 -37.42 -18.83 21.32
CA ALA A 396 -38.71 -18.38 21.86
C ALA A 396 -39.89 -19.10 21.20
N GLY A 397 -39.86 -19.15 19.86
CA GLY A 397 -40.90 -19.84 19.09
C GLY A 397 -41.01 -21.33 19.27
N LYS A 398 -40.02 -22.05 19.79
CA LYS A 398 -40.06 -23.52 20.01
C LYS A 398 -40.51 -23.95 21.39
N VAL A 399 -40.35 -23.10 22.43
CA VAL A 399 -40.72 -23.46 23.82
C VAL A 399 -42.22 -23.56 23.97
N SER A 400 -42.70 -24.69 24.59
CA SER A 400 -44.12 -24.89 24.88
C SER A 400 -44.57 -24.02 26.07
N PRO A 401 -45.90 -23.73 26.23
CA PRO A 401 -46.40 -23.00 27.39
C PRO A 401 -46.03 -23.62 28.73
N ILE A 402 -46.09 -24.96 28.81
CA ILE A 402 -45.80 -25.72 30.02
C ILE A 402 -44.29 -25.66 30.33
N GLU A 403 -43.46 -25.80 29.32
CA GLU A 403 -42.02 -25.69 29.47
C GLU A 403 -41.60 -24.26 29.86
N ALA A 404 -42.29 -23.23 29.32
CA ALA A 404 -41.99 -21.85 29.65
C ALA A 404 -42.27 -21.51 31.13
N VAL A 405 -43.35 -22.02 31.73
CA VAL A 405 -43.63 -21.80 33.15
C VAL A 405 -42.62 -22.52 34.02
N ARG A 406 -42.13 -23.69 33.58
CA ARG A 406 -41.14 -24.51 34.31
C ARG A 406 -39.71 -24.26 33.83
N TYR A 407 -39.52 -23.29 32.98
CA TYR A 407 -38.21 -23.05 32.38
C TYR A 407 -37.18 -22.67 33.43
N THR A 408 -36.21 -23.55 33.60
CA THR A 408 -34.98 -23.28 34.35
C THR A 408 -33.82 -23.45 33.38
N GLU A 409 -32.91 -22.49 33.29
CA GLU A 409 -31.71 -22.56 32.44
C GLU A 409 -30.95 -23.89 32.72
N GLY A 410 -30.84 -24.76 31.71
CA GLY A 410 -30.12 -26.04 31.81
C GLY A 410 -31.00 -27.29 32.15
N GLY A 411 -32.34 -27.17 32.20
CA GLY A 411 -33.24 -28.30 32.56
C GLY A 411 -33.46 -29.36 31.50
N GLY A 412 -32.92 -29.26 30.27
CA GLY A 412 -33.16 -30.15 29.13
C GLY A 412 -32.15 -31.27 28.90
N ILE A 413 -31.13 -31.41 29.72
CA ILE A 413 -30.11 -32.45 29.54
C ILE A 413 -30.53 -33.70 30.36
N LYS A 414 -30.86 -34.80 29.69
CA LYS A 414 -30.98 -36.13 30.31
C LYS A 414 -29.68 -36.45 31.05
N ARG A 415 -29.65 -36.22 32.37
CA ARG A 415 -28.48 -36.50 33.18
C ARG A 415 -28.37 -38.02 33.38
N LYS A 416 -27.28 -38.57 32.88
CA LYS A 416 -26.77 -39.84 33.46
C LYS A 416 -26.35 -39.50 34.88
N THR A 417 -26.96 -40.11 35.86
CA THR A 417 -26.60 -40.03 37.28
C THR A 417 -25.17 -40.52 37.45
N LYS A 418 -24.22 -39.60 37.54
CA LYS A 418 -22.85 -39.94 37.96
C LYS A 418 -22.86 -40.14 39.47
N LYS A 419 -22.32 -41.29 39.96
CA LYS A 419 -22.06 -41.52 41.38
C LYS A 419 -21.34 -40.33 41.98
N GLY A 420 -21.89 -39.74 43.04
CA GLY A 420 -21.35 -38.57 43.71
C GLY A 420 -19.93 -38.84 44.22
N ARG A 421 -19.01 -37.98 43.85
CA ARG A 421 -17.65 -37.94 44.45
C ARG A 421 -17.79 -37.40 45.88
N ARG A 422 -17.14 -38.04 46.85
CA ARG A 422 -16.99 -37.53 48.20
C ARG A 422 -16.16 -36.26 48.15
N GLY A 423 -16.78 -35.10 48.48
CA GLY A 423 -16.17 -33.77 48.52
C GLY A 423 -16.45 -32.91 47.28
N VAL A 424 -17.24 -31.83 47.47
CA VAL A 424 -17.51 -30.81 46.45
C VAL A 424 -16.60 -29.59 46.75
N SER A 425 -15.60 -29.35 45.85
CA SER A 425 -14.78 -28.16 45.94
C SER A 425 -15.45 -26.98 45.22
N LEU A 426 -15.12 -25.74 45.60
CA LEU A 426 -15.61 -24.51 44.96
C LEU A 426 -15.22 -24.49 43.45
N LEU A 427 -14.04 -24.97 43.11
CA LEU A 427 -13.59 -25.08 41.73
C LEU A 427 -14.42 -26.05 40.89
N SER A 428 -14.75 -27.22 41.47
CA SER A 428 -15.62 -28.21 40.78
C SER A 428 -17.04 -27.70 40.58
N MET A 429 -17.55 -26.86 41.49
CA MET A 429 -18.83 -26.16 41.32
C MET A 429 -18.76 -25.13 40.21
N ALA A 430 -17.71 -24.31 40.15
CA ALA A 430 -17.49 -23.34 39.10
C ALA A 430 -17.38 -24.00 37.72
N TRP A 431 -16.62 -25.08 37.59
CA TRP A 431 -16.53 -25.87 36.36
C TRP A 431 -17.87 -26.47 35.92
N ALA A 432 -18.65 -27.01 36.86
CA ALA A 432 -19.97 -27.57 36.58
C ALA A 432 -20.96 -26.49 36.09
N ASN A 433 -20.84 -25.26 36.61
CA ASN A 433 -21.67 -24.13 36.21
C ASN A 433 -21.37 -23.70 34.76
N LEU A 434 -20.11 -23.67 34.35
CA LEU A 434 -19.74 -23.39 32.94
C LEU A 434 -20.34 -24.46 32.01
N GLY A 435 -20.31 -25.74 32.42
CA GLY A 435 -20.88 -26.88 31.67
C GLY A 435 -22.41 -26.85 31.59
N ARG A 436 -23.08 -26.08 32.46
CA ARG A 436 -24.56 -25.97 32.51
C ARG A 436 -25.09 -25.08 31.39
N SER A 437 -24.33 -24.01 30.98
CA SER A 437 -24.71 -23.10 29.91
C SER A 437 -23.73 -23.10 28.76
N ARG A 438 -23.44 -24.27 28.19
CA ARG A 438 -22.40 -24.50 27.18
C ARG A 438 -22.43 -23.48 26.02
N GLY A 439 -23.61 -23.09 25.53
CA GLY A 439 -23.77 -22.14 24.44
C GLY A 439 -23.27 -20.74 24.79
N LYS A 440 -23.59 -20.25 26.00
CA LYS A 440 -23.14 -18.96 26.48
C LYS A 440 -21.62 -18.97 26.72
N THR A 441 -21.15 -20.04 27.38
CA THR A 441 -19.71 -20.22 27.63
C THR A 441 -18.93 -20.25 26.32
N ALA A 442 -19.35 -20.99 25.32
CA ALA A 442 -18.70 -21.05 24.03
C ALA A 442 -18.65 -19.68 23.34
N VAL A 443 -19.78 -18.95 23.26
CA VAL A 443 -19.83 -17.62 22.63
C VAL A 443 -18.89 -16.64 23.33
N THR A 444 -18.89 -16.60 24.67
CA THR A 444 -18.05 -15.68 25.44
C THR A 444 -16.57 -16.02 25.29
N VAL A 445 -16.20 -17.27 25.38
CA VAL A 445 -14.81 -17.72 25.21
C VAL A 445 -14.33 -17.47 23.81
N THR A 446 -15.12 -17.79 22.78
CA THR A 446 -14.76 -17.51 21.38
C THR A 446 -14.59 -16.02 21.12
N SER A 447 -15.47 -15.17 21.65
CA SER A 447 -15.38 -13.72 21.47
C SER A 447 -14.12 -13.12 22.11
N LEU A 448 -13.73 -13.60 23.29
CA LEU A 448 -12.49 -13.20 23.95
C LEU A 448 -11.27 -13.75 23.20
N SER A 449 -11.31 -15.02 22.79
CA SER A 449 -10.22 -15.66 22.06
C SER A 449 -9.93 -14.96 20.74
N LEU A 450 -10.98 -14.54 20.04
CA LEU A 450 -10.84 -13.89 18.73
C LEU A 450 -10.08 -12.57 18.82
N ALA A 451 -10.30 -11.78 19.89
CA ALA A 451 -9.56 -10.56 20.13
C ALA A 451 -8.05 -10.82 20.32
N VAL A 452 -7.72 -11.89 21.07
CA VAL A 452 -6.31 -12.25 21.30
C VAL A 452 -5.67 -12.79 20.03
N VAL A 453 -6.38 -13.62 19.28
CA VAL A 453 -5.88 -14.15 18.00
C VAL A 453 -5.60 -12.98 17.03
N LEU A 454 -6.51 -12.02 16.91
CA LEU A 454 -6.34 -10.89 16.03
C LEU A 454 -5.12 -10.04 16.44
N LEU A 455 -4.98 -9.71 17.71
CA LEU A 455 -3.80 -9.00 18.22
C LEU A 455 -2.52 -9.78 17.97
N THR A 456 -2.54 -11.09 18.24
CA THR A 456 -1.35 -11.92 18.04
C THR A 456 -0.99 -12.05 16.55
N VAL A 457 -1.98 -12.17 15.67
CA VAL A 457 -1.76 -12.15 14.22
C VAL A 457 -1.18 -10.82 13.77
N THR A 458 -1.74 -9.68 14.21
CA THR A 458 -1.20 -8.36 13.89
C THR A 458 0.26 -8.20 14.32
N VAL A 459 0.57 -8.53 15.57
CA VAL A 459 1.95 -8.37 16.07
C VAL A 459 2.92 -9.35 15.40
N ASN A 460 2.50 -10.59 15.11
CA ASN A 460 3.35 -11.53 14.39
C ASN A 460 3.54 -11.11 12.93
N PHE A 461 2.53 -10.52 12.30
CA PHE A 461 2.64 -9.96 10.97
C PHE A 461 3.66 -8.82 10.92
N THR A 462 3.52 -7.81 11.78
CA THR A 462 4.43 -6.67 11.78
C THR A 462 5.85 -7.00 12.28
N ASN A 463 6.00 -8.02 13.14
CA ASN A 463 7.31 -8.54 13.53
C ASN A 463 7.92 -9.51 12.50
N GLY A 464 7.14 -9.93 11.52
CA GLY A 464 7.62 -10.71 10.37
C GLY A 464 8.29 -9.85 9.31
N PHE A 465 8.07 -8.54 9.32
CA PHE A 465 8.80 -7.60 8.46
C PHE A 465 10.26 -7.54 8.90
N ASP A 466 11.16 -7.92 8.00
CA ASP A 466 12.60 -8.03 8.22
C ASP A 466 13.28 -6.78 7.62
N MET A 467 13.70 -5.86 8.48
CA MET A 467 14.33 -4.60 8.07
C MET A 467 15.64 -4.87 7.33
N ASP A 468 16.44 -5.84 7.79
CA ASP A 468 17.72 -6.12 7.17
C ASP A 468 17.54 -6.58 5.73
N LYS A 469 16.53 -7.42 5.47
CA LYS A 469 16.18 -7.82 4.10
C LYS A 469 15.71 -6.64 3.25
N TYR A 470 14.83 -5.79 3.82
CA TYR A 470 14.31 -4.64 3.09
C TYR A 470 15.42 -3.67 2.73
N VAL A 471 16.20 -3.28 3.71
CA VAL A 471 17.24 -2.28 3.52
C VAL A 471 18.37 -2.80 2.62
N SER A 472 18.81 -4.07 2.77
CA SER A 472 19.87 -4.63 1.93
C SER A 472 19.52 -4.78 0.46
N HIS A 473 18.23 -4.81 0.11
CA HIS A 473 17.79 -4.82 -1.28
C HIS A 473 17.98 -3.44 -1.94
N PHE A 474 17.72 -2.36 -1.21
CA PHE A 474 17.84 -0.99 -1.74
C PHE A 474 19.24 -0.42 -1.54
N ALA A 475 19.84 -0.60 -0.37
CA ALA A 475 21.11 0.01 0.01
C ALA A 475 22.10 -1.03 0.51
N SER A 476 23.23 -1.15 -0.17
CA SER A 476 24.32 -2.04 0.22
C SER A 476 25.23 -1.43 1.31
N SER A 477 25.37 -0.11 1.34
CA SER A 477 26.24 0.66 2.23
C SER A 477 25.47 1.72 3.01
N ASP A 478 26.08 2.27 4.06
CA ASP A 478 25.44 3.35 4.83
C ASP A 478 25.16 4.60 3.99
N PHE A 479 26.09 4.92 3.07
CA PHE A 479 25.97 6.06 2.15
C PHE A 479 26.42 5.68 0.75
N ILE A 480 25.79 6.31 -0.23
CA ILE A 480 26.21 6.30 -1.62
C ILE A 480 26.08 7.70 -2.19
N VAL A 481 27.12 8.16 -2.88
CA VAL A 481 27.20 9.48 -3.50
C VAL A 481 27.35 9.29 -5.00
N ALA A 482 26.66 10.11 -5.78
CA ALA A 482 26.72 10.13 -7.24
C ALA A 482 26.41 11.53 -7.78
N ASP A 483 26.52 11.70 -9.09
CA ASP A 483 25.89 12.82 -9.78
C ASP A 483 24.38 12.83 -9.49
N ALA A 484 23.81 14.00 -9.24
CA ALA A 484 22.40 14.13 -8.86
C ALA A 484 21.44 13.54 -9.91
N GLY A 485 21.81 13.59 -11.19
CA GLY A 485 21.03 13.00 -12.27
C GLY A 485 20.86 11.48 -12.15
N GLN A 486 21.79 10.77 -11.45
CA GLN A 486 21.70 9.34 -11.24
C GLN A 486 20.59 8.94 -10.26
N PHE A 487 20.13 9.87 -9.42
CA PHE A 487 19.07 9.62 -8.42
C PHE A 487 17.68 10.06 -8.90
N GLN A 488 17.59 10.71 -10.08
CA GLN A 488 16.31 11.14 -10.63
C GLN A 488 15.53 9.97 -11.26
N THR A 489 14.22 9.99 -11.09
CA THR A 489 13.33 9.02 -11.76
C THR A 489 13.38 9.25 -13.28
N GLY A 490 13.81 8.22 -14.01
CA GLY A 490 14.05 8.34 -15.46
C GLY A 490 15.30 9.15 -15.80
N GLY A 491 16.23 9.23 -14.84
CA GLY A 491 17.46 9.98 -14.95
C GLY A 491 18.34 9.60 -16.15
N ASP A 492 19.32 10.44 -16.42
CA ASP A 492 20.20 10.25 -17.56
C ASP A 492 21.03 8.97 -17.46
N ILE A 493 21.27 8.37 -18.62
CA ILE A 493 22.22 7.25 -18.73
C ILE A 493 23.60 7.78 -18.33
N PHE A 494 24.28 7.10 -17.42
CA PHE A 494 25.61 7.48 -16.96
C PHE A 494 26.58 7.71 -18.13
N ASN A 495 27.23 8.85 -18.12
CA ASN A 495 28.31 9.18 -19.02
C ASN A 495 29.52 9.70 -18.24
N THR A 496 30.66 9.86 -18.89
CA THR A 496 31.92 10.25 -18.25
C THR A 496 31.91 11.63 -17.61
N ASP A 497 31.03 12.53 -18.06
CA ASP A 497 30.91 13.89 -17.54
C ASP A 497 30.17 13.93 -16.17
N MET A 498 29.42 12.86 -15.88
CA MET A 498 28.73 12.65 -14.59
C MET A 498 29.66 11.99 -13.54
N GLY A 499 30.92 11.76 -13.87
CA GLY A 499 31.86 11.09 -12.99
C GLY A 499 32.22 11.89 -11.75
N ILE A 500 32.31 11.22 -10.59
CA ILE A 500 32.72 11.83 -9.31
C ILE A 500 34.23 12.09 -9.34
N PRO A 501 34.70 13.36 -9.21
CA PRO A 501 36.12 13.63 -9.11
C PRO A 501 36.73 13.09 -7.81
N GLN A 502 38.00 12.69 -7.85
CA GLN A 502 38.71 12.22 -6.67
C GLN A 502 38.72 13.27 -5.52
N SER A 503 38.67 14.56 -5.83
CA SER A 503 38.60 15.62 -4.84
C SER A 503 37.34 15.55 -3.97
N VAL A 504 36.22 15.16 -4.52
CA VAL A 504 34.95 14.97 -3.78
C VAL A 504 35.07 13.81 -2.81
N ILE A 505 35.63 12.69 -3.30
CA ILE A 505 35.89 11.50 -2.47
C ILE A 505 36.86 11.85 -1.33
N ASP A 506 37.92 12.63 -1.61
CA ASP A 506 38.88 13.06 -0.60
C ASP A 506 38.24 13.98 0.46
N GLU A 507 37.34 14.88 0.08
CA GLU A 507 36.61 15.75 1.00
C GLU A 507 35.67 14.96 1.92
N ILE A 508 34.99 13.94 1.40
CA ILE A 508 34.13 13.05 2.18
C ILE A 508 35.00 12.25 3.18
N ASN A 509 36.10 11.67 2.71
CA ASN A 509 37.02 10.89 3.54
C ASN A 509 37.66 11.72 4.65
N ALA A 510 37.87 13.02 4.42
CA ALA A 510 38.44 13.94 5.40
C ALA A 510 37.53 14.16 6.64
N GLN A 511 36.23 13.84 6.56
CA GLN A 511 35.30 13.95 7.69
C GLN A 511 35.59 12.92 8.79
N GLY A 512 36.20 11.78 8.41
CA GLY A 512 36.50 10.69 9.33
C GLY A 512 35.28 9.84 9.73
N GLY A 513 35.55 8.76 10.41
CA GLY A 513 34.48 7.84 10.84
C GLY A 513 34.07 6.81 9.80
N ILE A 514 34.60 6.88 8.58
CA ILE A 514 34.42 5.86 7.55
C ILE A 514 35.18 4.59 8.00
N THR A 515 34.50 3.45 7.95
CA THR A 515 35.06 2.14 8.33
C THR A 515 35.56 1.38 7.13
N ASP A 516 34.84 1.43 6.03
CA ASP A 516 35.14 0.83 4.75
C ASP A 516 34.43 1.56 3.64
N GLY A 517 34.89 1.43 2.38
CA GLY A 517 34.25 2.07 1.24
C GLY A 517 34.96 1.75 -0.07
N GLY A 518 34.24 1.99 -1.16
CA GLY A 518 34.76 1.71 -2.49
C GLY A 518 34.06 2.47 -3.58
N VAL A 519 34.68 2.46 -4.74
CA VAL A 519 34.18 3.12 -5.95
C VAL A 519 33.59 2.11 -6.92
N ILE A 520 32.61 2.54 -7.66
CA ILE A 520 32.00 1.84 -8.78
C ILE A 520 32.24 2.70 -10.01
N TYR A 521 32.98 2.16 -10.96
CA TYR A 521 33.19 2.78 -12.26
C TYR A 521 32.10 2.39 -13.22
N GLY A 522 31.75 3.27 -14.16
CA GLY A 522 30.70 3.01 -15.14
C GLY A 522 31.15 3.25 -16.57
N LYS A 523 30.66 2.43 -17.51
CA LYS A 523 30.76 2.63 -18.96
C LYS A 523 29.50 2.11 -19.63
N THR A 524 28.71 3.02 -20.19
CA THR A 524 27.46 2.73 -20.88
C THR A 524 27.58 2.87 -22.40
N PHE A 525 28.37 3.86 -22.82
CA PHE A 525 28.58 4.13 -24.23
C PHE A 525 29.89 3.49 -24.72
N ASP A 526 29.94 3.18 -26.03
CA ASP A 526 31.11 2.62 -26.70
C ASP A 526 31.56 1.24 -26.17
N ALA A 527 30.62 0.48 -25.60
CA ALA A 527 30.80 -0.91 -25.25
C ALA A 527 29.63 -1.74 -25.80
N LEU A 528 29.97 -2.79 -26.57
CA LEU A 528 28.98 -3.63 -27.21
C LEU A 528 29.25 -5.10 -26.87
N GLU A 529 28.18 -5.87 -26.78
CA GLU A 529 28.20 -7.31 -26.83
C GLU A 529 27.62 -7.82 -28.16
N TYR A 530 27.69 -9.11 -28.38
CA TYR A 530 27.11 -9.75 -29.54
C TYR A 530 26.20 -10.88 -29.11
N VAL A 531 24.92 -10.74 -29.42
CA VAL A 531 23.87 -11.66 -28.98
C VAL A 531 23.20 -12.35 -30.19
N THR A 532 22.52 -13.46 -29.90
CA THR A 532 21.71 -14.14 -30.92
C THR A 532 20.48 -13.31 -31.27
N GLU A 533 19.95 -13.44 -32.47
CA GLU A 533 18.73 -12.76 -32.88
C GLU A 533 17.53 -13.16 -31.99
N ASP A 534 17.49 -14.42 -31.54
CA ASP A 534 16.43 -14.91 -30.65
C ASP A 534 16.44 -14.16 -29.28
N TRP A 535 17.63 -13.98 -28.70
CA TRP A 535 17.77 -13.20 -27.43
C TRP A 535 17.43 -11.73 -27.66
N PHE A 536 17.95 -11.13 -28.73
CA PHE A 536 17.68 -9.72 -29.04
C PHE A 536 16.18 -9.45 -29.20
N ARG A 537 15.45 -10.37 -29.85
CA ARG A 537 13.99 -10.29 -29.97
C ARG A 537 13.30 -10.45 -28.63
N GLN A 538 13.65 -11.47 -27.86
CA GLN A 538 13.06 -11.75 -26.56
C GLN A 538 13.23 -10.58 -25.59
N ASN A 539 14.43 -10.01 -25.52
CA ASN A 539 14.74 -8.90 -24.61
C ASN A 539 14.00 -7.59 -24.96
N LYS A 540 13.69 -7.39 -26.24
CA LYS A 540 13.10 -6.16 -26.74
C LYS A 540 11.64 -6.29 -27.21
N GLU A 541 11.03 -7.48 -27.16
CA GLU A 541 9.68 -7.72 -27.69
C GLU A 541 8.59 -6.89 -27.00
N HIS A 542 8.81 -6.49 -25.76
CA HIS A 542 7.87 -5.65 -25.00
C HIS A 542 7.84 -4.19 -25.46
N PHE A 543 8.89 -3.74 -26.14
CA PHE A 543 9.06 -2.33 -26.56
C PHE A 543 8.76 -2.11 -28.04
N TYR A 544 8.77 -3.17 -28.87
CA TYR A 544 8.69 -3.06 -30.33
C TYR A 544 7.67 -4.03 -30.92
N THR A 545 6.93 -3.58 -31.92
CA THR A 545 6.13 -4.48 -32.76
C THR A 545 7.03 -5.38 -33.61
N GLN A 546 6.47 -6.44 -34.20
CA GLN A 546 7.26 -7.32 -35.09
C GLN A 546 7.88 -6.56 -36.27
N GLU A 547 7.16 -5.61 -36.88
CA GLU A 547 7.66 -4.82 -38.00
C GLU A 547 8.79 -3.88 -37.56
N GLN A 548 8.64 -3.21 -36.44
CA GLN A 548 9.68 -2.37 -35.84
C GLN A 548 10.91 -3.22 -35.46
N MET A 549 10.69 -4.38 -34.85
CA MET A 549 11.75 -5.31 -34.49
C MET A 549 12.54 -5.77 -35.73
N ASP A 550 11.85 -6.12 -36.81
CA ASP A 550 12.51 -6.52 -38.05
C ASP A 550 13.30 -5.34 -38.65
N ASN A 551 12.81 -4.13 -38.57
CA ASN A 551 13.53 -2.94 -38.99
C ASN A 551 14.73 -2.64 -38.09
N LEU A 552 14.55 -2.74 -36.76
CA LEU A 552 15.64 -2.58 -35.80
C LEU A 552 16.77 -3.59 -36.06
N ILE A 553 16.42 -4.86 -36.23
CA ILE A 553 17.40 -5.91 -36.57
C ILE A 553 18.11 -5.63 -37.89
N ARG A 554 17.42 -5.12 -38.90
CA ARG A 554 18.01 -4.71 -40.18
C ARG A 554 19.01 -3.57 -40.03
N LEU A 555 18.76 -2.64 -39.11
CA LEU A 555 19.59 -1.47 -38.81
C LEU A 555 20.65 -1.73 -37.74
N THR A 556 20.64 -2.93 -37.12
CA THR A 556 21.63 -3.29 -36.09
C THR A 556 22.86 -3.93 -36.75
N GLY A 557 24.06 -3.49 -36.35
CA GLY A 557 25.32 -4.04 -36.78
C GLY A 557 25.48 -5.52 -36.43
N ARG A 558 26.24 -6.26 -37.25
CA ARG A 558 26.53 -7.70 -36.99
C ARG A 558 28.01 -7.95 -36.99
N ASN A 559 28.46 -8.93 -36.18
CA ASN A 559 29.83 -9.43 -36.27
C ASN A 559 30.01 -10.46 -37.40
N GLU A 560 31.24 -11.00 -37.55
CA GLU A 560 31.55 -12.01 -38.58
C GLU A 560 30.74 -13.29 -38.40
N GLU A 561 30.26 -13.62 -37.23
CA GLU A 561 29.44 -14.79 -36.90
C GLU A 561 27.93 -14.55 -37.14
N GLY A 562 27.56 -13.32 -37.49
CA GLY A 562 26.18 -12.93 -37.76
C GLY A 562 25.38 -12.59 -36.50
N LEU A 563 25.99 -12.51 -35.33
CA LEU A 563 25.39 -12.07 -34.08
C LEU A 563 25.13 -10.56 -34.12
N LEU A 564 24.05 -10.12 -33.49
CA LEU A 564 23.64 -8.72 -33.42
C LEU A 564 24.42 -7.98 -32.34
N ALA A 565 24.91 -6.78 -32.70
CA ALA A 565 25.52 -5.89 -31.72
C ALA A 565 24.44 -5.34 -30.79
N ASP A 566 24.64 -5.45 -29.49
CA ASP A 566 23.81 -4.81 -28.51
C ASP A 566 24.64 -3.98 -27.52
N ARG A 567 24.06 -2.96 -26.97
CA ARG A 567 24.73 -2.11 -25.98
C ARG A 567 24.73 -2.86 -24.64
N ILE A 568 25.84 -2.74 -23.90
CA ILE A 568 25.94 -3.25 -22.53
C ILE A 568 26.15 -2.12 -21.54
N GLN A 569 25.84 -2.40 -20.31
CA GLN A 569 26.22 -1.63 -19.14
C GLN A 569 27.37 -2.33 -18.45
N LEU A 570 28.53 -1.71 -18.40
CA LEU A 570 29.73 -2.30 -17.82
C LEU A 570 30.13 -1.57 -16.57
N SER A 571 30.16 -2.28 -15.45
CA SER A 571 30.60 -1.77 -14.14
C SER A 571 31.99 -2.30 -13.78
N GLY A 572 32.84 -1.43 -13.25
CA GLY A 572 34.09 -1.79 -12.60
C GLY A 572 33.95 -1.61 -11.10
N MET A 573 33.97 -2.68 -10.32
CA MET A 573 33.70 -2.62 -8.89
C MET A 573 34.95 -2.90 -8.06
N SER A 574 35.18 -2.07 -7.02
CA SER A 574 36.17 -2.31 -5.98
C SER A 574 35.77 -3.48 -5.08
N ASP A 575 36.71 -4.01 -4.28
CA ASP A 575 36.48 -5.11 -3.34
C ASP A 575 35.26 -4.86 -2.46
N PHE A 576 35.13 -3.65 -1.92
CA PHE A 576 34.02 -3.25 -1.09
C PHE A 576 32.67 -3.45 -1.79
N ALA A 577 32.53 -3.00 -3.04
CA ALA A 577 31.29 -3.13 -3.79
C ALA A 577 30.99 -4.59 -4.16
N LEU A 578 32.01 -5.37 -4.56
CA LEU A 578 31.86 -6.79 -4.88
C LEU A 578 31.43 -7.64 -3.69
N ASP A 579 31.90 -7.32 -2.49
CA ASP A 579 31.52 -8.02 -1.25
C ASP A 579 30.05 -7.82 -0.87
N HIS A 580 29.40 -6.78 -1.41
CA HIS A 580 27.98 -6.48 -1.17
C HIS A 580 27.03 -7.06 -2.22
N LEU A 581 27.54 -7.76 -3.24
CA LEU A 581 26.72 -8.42 -4.25
C LEU A 581 26.13 -9.74 -3.74
N THR A 582 24.94 -10.07 -4.20
CA THR A 582 24.35 -11.39 -3.94
C THR A 582 24.77 -12.36 -5.04
N VAL A 583 25.63 -13.32 -4.68
CA VAL A 583 26.07 -14.37 -5.61
C VAL A 583 24.97 -15.41 -5.76
N LEU A 584 24.45 -15.56 -6.99
CA LEU A 584 23.43 -16.56 -7.34
C LEU A 584 24.10 -17.89 -7.69
N GLU A 585 25.17 -17.84 -8.48
CA GLU A 585 25.94 -19.00 -8.91
C GLU A 585 27.40 -18.59 -9.19
N GLY A 586 28.36 -19.47 -9.00
CA GLY A 586 29.75 -19.21 -9.33
C GLY A 586 30.60 -18.66 -8.19
N ASP A 587 31.67 -17.92 -8.51
CA ASP A 587 32.68 -17.43 -7.57
C ASP A 587 33.26 -16.09 -8.00
N LEU A 588 32.89 -15.00 -7.28
CA LEU A 588 33.38 -13.65 -7.53
C LEU A 588 34.91 -13.50 -7.30
N SER A 589 35.52 -14.33 -6.47
CA SER A 589 36.96 -14.24 -6.21
C SER A 589 37.83 -14.45 -7.45
N LYS A 590 37.29 -15.13 -8.47
CA LYS A 590 37.95 -15.31 -9.78
C LYS A 590 38.18 -14.00 -10.52
N LEU A 591 37.39 -12.97 -10.27
CA LEU A 591 37.57 -11.66 -10.93
C LEU A 591 38.95 -11.04 -10.63
N TYR A 592 39.62 -11.49 -9.56
CA TYR A 592 40.94 -11.04 -9.14
C TYR A 592 42.07 -12.01 -9.47
N GLU A 593 41.82 -13.11 -10.17
CA GLU A 593 42.87 -14.05 -10.54
C GLU A 593 43.83 -13.46 -11.58
N ASP A 594 45.15 -13.46 -11.24
CA ASP A 594 46.22 -12.96 -12.11
C ASP A 594 46.18 -13.65 -13.48
N GLY A 595 46.02 -12.89 -14.56
CA GLY A 595 46.05 -13.37 -15.94
C GLY A 595 44.77 -14.02 -16.42
N GLY A 596 43.72 -14.11 -15.58
CA GLY A 596 42.35 -14.49 -15.96
C GLY A 596 41.57 -13.27 -16.43
N ARG A 597 40.69 -13.46 -17.40
CA ARG A 597 39.69 -12.46 -17.79
C ARG A 597 38.33 -13.01 -17.47
N TYR A 598 37.82 -12.54 -16.33
CA TYR A 598 36.55 -13.00 -15.78
C TYR A 598 35.57 -11.84 -15.66
N VAL A 599 34.28 -12.16 -15.78
CA VAL A 599 33.18 -11.20 -15.65
C VAL A 599 32.06 -11.83 -14.81
N ALA A 600 31.30 -11.02 -14.11
CA ALA A 600 30.04 -11.44 -13.50
C ALA A 600 28.87 -10.88 -14.34
N ALA A 601 27.85 -11.73 -14.59
CA ALA A 601 26.62 -11.32 -15.25
C ALA A 601 25.56 -10.97 -14.22
N VAL A 602 24.86 -9.84 -14.41
CA VAL A 602 23.86 -9.32 -13.48
C VAL A 602 22.47 -9.78 -13.89
N TYR A 603 21.76 -10.40 -12.94
CA TYR A 603 20.40 -10.87 -13.11
C TYR A 603 19.43 -9.99 -12.34
N SER A 604 18.29 -9.67 -12.94
CA SER A 604 17.21 -8.95 -12.30
C SER A 604 16.47 -9.82 -11.30
N ASP A 605 15.87 -9.19 -10.31
CA ASP A 605 14.93 -9.84 -9.39
C ASP A 605 13.48 -9.56 -9.84
N ASP A 606 12.57 -10.52 -9.57
CA ASP A 606 11.13 -10.32 -9.71
C ASP A 606 10.57 -9.37 -8.63
N ASP A 607 9.31 -8.97 -8.75
CA ASP A 607 8.61 -8.13 -7.75
C ASP A 607 8.62 -8.71 -6.33
N TYR A 608 9.04 -9.97 -6.16
CA TYR A 608 9.11 -10.68 -4.89
C TYR A 608 10.56 -10.90 -4.41
N GLY A 609 11.55 -10.34 -5.12
CA GLY A 609 12.98 -10.47 -4.80
C GLY A 609 13.55 -11.87 -5.07
N ASN A 610 12.96 -12.61 -6.00
CA ASN A 610 13.54 -13.85 -6.49
C ASN A 610 14.27 -13.59 -7.81
N PRO A 611 15.47 -14.15 -8.02
CA PRO A 611 16.21 -13.97 -9.26
C PRO A 611 15.45 -14.49 -10.48
N GLU A 612 15.30 -13.66 -11.49
CA GLU A 612 14.74 -14.03 -12.78
C GLU A 612 15.84 -14.59 -13.68
N MET A 613 15.96 -15.91 -13.73
CA MET A 613 17.03 -16.57 -14.48
C MET A 613 16.92 -16.38 -16.00
N ASP A 614 15.84 -15.83 -16.51
CA ASP A 614 15.63 -15.51 -17.92
C ASP A 614 15.87 -14.02 -18.24
N SER A 615 16.28 -13.22 -17.24
CA SER A 615 16.57 -11.79 -17.42
C SER A 615 17.92 -11.51 -18.08
N HIS A 616 18.78 -12.50 -18.23
CA HIS A 616 20.10 -12.39 -18.86
C HIS A 616 20.45 -13.66 -19.65
N TRP A 617 21.14 -13.53 -20.80
CA TRP A 617 21.52 -14.67 -21.64
C TRP A 617 22.75 -15.43 -21.12
N ALA A 618 23.74 -14.70 -20.56
CA ALA A 618 25.01 -15.30 -20.17
C ALA A 618 24.84 -16.26 -18.97
N ARG A 619 25.48 -17.42 -19.06
CA ARG A 619 25.49 -18.46 -18.04
C ARG A 619 26.91 -18.71 -17.54
N LEU A 620 27.03 -19.35 -16.39
CA LEU A 620 28.32 -19.65 -15.79
C LEU A 620 29.22 -20.44 -16.74
N GLY A 621 30.42 -19.92 -17.01
CA GLY A 621 31.42 -20.52 -17.94
C GLY A 621 31.24 -20.11 -19.40
N ASP A 622 30.23 -19.33 -19.75
CA ASP A 622 30.12 -18.77 -21.11
C ASP A 622 31.23 -17.73 -21.34
N ILE A 623 31.58 -17.57 -22.64
CA ILE A 623 32.52 -16.54 -23.08
C ILE A 623 31.73 -15.35 -23.61
N VAL A 624 31.93 -14.21 -23.00
CA VAL A 624 31.38 -12.92 -23.41
C VAL A 624 32.46 -12.15 -24.16
N THR A 625 32.20 -11.76 -25.39
CA THR A 625 33.06 -10.85 -26.13
C THR A 625 32.52 -9.42 -25.99
N VAL A 626 33.27 -8.59 -25.28
CA VAL A 626 32.99 -7.17 -25.17
C VAL A 626 33.81 -6.40 -26.19
N ARG A 627 33.15 -5.67 -27.08
CA ARG A 627 33.76 -4.79 -28.06
C ARG A 627 33.83 -3.38 -27.48
N TYR A 628 35.03 -2.89 -27.18
CA TYR A 628 35.28 -1.50 -26.81
C TYR A 628 35.49 -0.69 -28.09
N VAL A 629 34.59 0.23 -28.38
CA VAL A 629 34.56 1.02 -29.60
C VAL A 629 35.33 2.33 -29.37
N GLU A 630 36.22 2.66 -30.27
CA GLU A 630 37.00 3.90 -30.26
C GLU A 630 36.52 4.89 -31.33
N GLU A 631 35.97 4.36 -32.47
CA GLU A 631 35.47 5.19 -33.56
C GLU A 631 34.33 4.45 -34.27
N THR A 632 33.25 5.17 -34.55
CA THR A 632 32.04 4.65 -35.20
C THR A 632 31.78 5.46 -36.48
N GLU A 633 31.41 4.79 -37.55
CA GLU A 633 30.82 5.39 -38.75
C GLU A 633 29.33 5.04 -38.82
N TYR A 634 28.57 5.98 -39.38
CA TYR A 634 27.14 5.84 -39.57
C TYR A 634 26.82 5.57 -41.02
N VAL A 635 26.53 4.33 -41.36
CA VAL A 635 26.40 3.91 -42.75
C VAL A 635 24.93 3.79 -43.15
N ASP A 636 24.55 4.51 -44.17
CA ASP A 636 23.22 4.33 -44.78
C ASP A 636 23.16 2.96 -45.44
N PRO A 637 22.29 2.02 -44.97
CA PRO A 637 22.24 0.63 -45.48
C PRO A 637 21.69 0.54 -46.89
N ASP A 638 20.99 1.57 -47.37
CA ASP A 638 20.39 1.56 -48.73
C ASP A 638 21.33 2.10 -49.79
N THR A 639 22.19 3.05 -49.43
CA THR A 639 23.14 3.73 -50.36
C THR A 639 24.60 3.31 -50.13
N GLY A 640 24.95 2.80 -48.95
CA GLY A 640 26.30 2.48 -48.54
C GLY A 640 27.18 3.71 -48.26
N ILE A 641 26.61 4.86 -48.14
CA ILE A 641 27.35 6.10 -47.81
C ILE A 641 27.60 6.10 -46.29
N ALA A 642 28.86 6.34 -45.92
CA ALA A 642 29.30 6.45 -44.53
C ALA A 642 29.38 7.93 -44.13
N TYR A 643 28.92 8.25 -42.92
CA TYR A 643 28.97 9.57 -42.31
C TYR A 643 29.75 9.48 -40.98
N ALA A 644 30.42 10.56 -40.60
CA ALA A 644 31.25 10.58 -39.42
C ALA A 644 30.43 10.78 -38.11
N SER A 645 29.24 11.37 -38.23
CA SER A 645 28.33 11.67 -37.11
C SER A 645 26.90 11.35 -37.55
N PRO A 646 26.01 10.96 -36.61
CA PRO A 646 24.59 10.75 -36.92
C PRO A 646 23.90 12.02 -37.40
N GLU A 647 24.34 13.21 -36.94
CA GLU A 647 23.82 14.51 -37.38
C GLU A 647 24.13 14.82 -38.86
N ASP A 648 25.19 14.18 -39.44
CA ASP A 648 25.53 14.32 -40.87
C ASP A 648 24.62 13.46 -41.77
N VAL A 649 23.88 12.52 -41.18
CA VAL A 649 22.96 11.64 -41.92
C VAL A 649 21.73 12.44 -42.33
N PRO A 650 21.33 12.43 -43.64
CA PRO A 650 20.07 13.09 -44.03
C PRO A 650 18.87 12.58 -43.23
N ALA A 651 17.99 13.47 -42.78
CA ALA A 651 16.78 13.11 -42.02
C ALA A 651 15.85 12.09 -42.70
N SER A 652 15.97 11.92 -44.04
CA SER A 652 15.22 10.93 -44.81
C SER A 652 15.90 9.58 -44.95
N ALA A 653 17.11 9.39 -44.40
CA ALA A 653 17.90 8.17 -44.55
C ALA A 653 18.00 7.44 -43.19
N ASN A 654 17.96 6.11 -43.24
CA ASN A 654 18.33 5.31 -42.08
C ASN A 654 19.85 5.12 -42.02
N TYR A 655 20.36 4.78 -40.83
CA TYR A 655 21.77 4.39 -40.73
C TYR A 655 21.97 3.20 -39.81
N VAL A 656 23.10 2.55 -39.99
CA VAL A 656 23.66 1.49 -39.14
C VAL A 656 24.93 2.05 -38.50
N ALA A 657 25.02 2.09 -37.21
CA ALA A 657 26.25 2.42 -36.50
C ALA A 657 27.24 1.25 -36.63
N GLN A 658 28.37 1.49 -37.30
CA GLN A 658 29.42 0.48 -37.57
C GLN A 658 30.72 0.89 -36.85
N PRO A 659 31.18 0.13 -35.84
CA PRO A 659 32.46 0.34 -35.24
C PRO A 659 33.58 0.13 -36.27
N VAL A 660 34.39 1.16 -36.56
CA VAL A 660 35.52 1.10 -37.51
C VAL A 660 36.86 0.97 -36.80
N LYS A 661 36.96 1.43 -35.59
CA LYS A 661 38.11 1.24 -34.73
C LYS A 661 37.65 0.74 -33.37
N TYR A 662 38.10 -0.46 -33.00
CA TYR A 662 37.63 -1.12 -31.78
C TYR A 662 38.65 -2.15 -31.27
N ARG A 663 38.38 -2.63 -30.05
CA ARG A 663 39.13 -3.71 -29.45
C ARG A 663 38.17 -4.72 -28.80
N ASP A 664 38.27 -5.97 -29.25
CA ASP A 664 37.51 -7.06 -28.67
C ASP A 664 38.29 -7.72 -27.52
N VAL A 665 37.55 -7.94 -26.41
CA VAL A 665 38.10 -8.62 -25.24
C VAL A 665 37.14 -9.72 -24.84
N GLU A 666 37.68 -10.93 -24.69
CA GLU A 666 36.89 -12.08 -24.25
C GLU A 666 37.02 -12.25 -22.73
N TYR A 667 35.89 -12.49 -22.07
CA TYR A 667 35.78 -12.76 -20.63
C TYR A 667 35.01 -14.06 -20.43
N GLU A 668 35.44 -14.89 -19.45
CA GLU A 668 34.67 -16.03 -18.96
C GLU A 668 33.73 -15.58 -17.85
N VAL A 669 32.45 -15.96 -17.91
CA VAL A 669 31.48 -15.69 -16.85
C VAL A 669 31.82 -16.53 -15.62
N ALA A 670 32.36 -15.87 -14.60
CA ALA A 670 32.80 -16.50 -13.35
C ALA A 670 31.72 -16.57 -12.29
N ALA A 671 30.77 -15.64 -12.34
CA ALA A 671 29.66 -15.57 -11.40
C ALA A 671 28.40 -15.01 -12.05
N LEU A 672 27.26 -15.43 -11.52
CA LEU A 672 25.95 -14.81 -11.74
C LEU A 672 25.56 -14.09 -10.45
N VAL A 673 25.16 -12.84 -10.54
CA VAL A 673 24.92 -11.99 -9.36
C VAL A 673 23.63 -11.20 -9.48
N ALA A 674 23.04 -10.85 -8.32
CA ALA A 674 22.08 -9.77 -8.20
C ALA A 674 22.74 -8.57 -7.51
N VAL A 675 22.48 -7.38 -8.04
CA VAL A 675 23.08 -6.13 -7.58
C VAL A 675 22.03 -5.32 -6.82
N PRO A 676 22.33 -4.82 -5.60
CA PRO A 676 21.44 -3.87 -4.93
C PRO A 676 21.14 -2.66 -5.81
N ILE A 677 19.91 -2.15 -5.76
CA ILE A 677 19.47 -1.03 -6.60
C ILE A 677 20.41 0.17 -6.50
N SER A 678 20.93 0.43 -5.31
CA SER A 678 21.86 1.54 -5.07
C SER A 678 23.20 1.42 -5.83
N LEU A 679 23.63 0.23 -6.20
CA LEU A 679 24.88 -0.01 -6.94
C LEU A 679 24.67 -0.34 -8.42
N SER A 680 23.42 -0.48 -8.87
CA SER A 680 23.08 -0.75 -10.26
C SER A 680 23.07 0.55 -11.10
N TYR A 681 23.03 0.40 -12.40
CA TYR A 681 22.90 1.54 -13.33
C TYR A 681 21.57 2.28 -13.24
N ARG A 682 20.55 1.73 -12.54
CA ARG A 682 19.18 2.29 -12.45
C ARG A 682 18.49 2.53 -13.81
N TYR A 683 19.11 2.13 -14.90
CA TYR A 683 18.58 2.19 -16.25
C TYR A 683 18.31 0.79 -16.78
N TYR A 684 17.09 0.53 -17.17
CA TYR A 684 16.69 -0.76 -17.72
C TYR A 684 16.74 -0.75 -19.26
N GLY A 685 17.31 -1.75 -19.86
CA GLY A 685 17.30 -1.91 -21.33
C GLY A 685 18.61 -2.33 -21.96
N ALA A 686 19.62 -2.69 -21.16
CA ALA A 686 20.86 -3.28 -21.61
C ALA A 686 21.32 -4.35 -20.61
N ASP A 687 21.99 -5.39 -21.09
CA ASP A 687 22.58 -6.41 -20.24
C ASP A 687 23.74 -5.80 -19.43
N GLU A 688 23.80 -6.08 -18.12
CA GLU A 688 24.81 -5.55 -17.23
C GLU A 688 25.86 -6.60 -16.89
N PHE A 689 27.14 -6.18 -16.96
CA PHE A 689 28.30 -6.99 -16.61
C PHE A 689 29.20 -6.26 -15.63
N ILE A 690 29.81 -7.02 -14.72
CA ILE A 690 30.71 -6.48 -13.67
C ILE A 690 32.12 -7.07 -13.85
N LEU A 691 33.08 -6.19 -13.89
CA LEU A 691 34.52 -6.47 -13.79
C LEU A 691 35.06 -6.02 -12.43
N ASN A 692 36.24 -6.51 -12.01
CA ASN A 692 36.98 -5.82 -10.98
C ASN A 692 37.47 -4.45 -11.47
N ASP A 693 37.71 -3.53 -10.59
CA ASP A 693 38.12 -2.16 -10.87
C ASP A 693 39.36 -2.06 -11.75
N GLN A 694 40.40 -2.87 -11.49
CA GLN A 694 41.67 -2.82 -12.23
C GLN A 694 41.49 -3.31 -13.68
N THR A 695 40.81 -4.43 -13.88
CA THR A 695 40.50 -4.96 -15.21
C THR A 695 39.62 -3.98 -15.98
N PHE A 696 38.62 -3.39 -15.30
CA PHE A 696 37.76 -2.38 -15.90
C PHE A 696 38.55 -1.19 -16.44
N MET A 697 39.35 -0.54 -15.60
CA MET A 697 40.15 0.63 -16.02
C MET A 697 41.11 0.29 -17.16
N GLN A 698 41.75 -0.89 -17.07
CA GLN A 698 42.69 -1.34 -18.10
C GLN A 698 42.01 -1.59 -19.45
N ASP A 699 40.84 -2.23 -19.43
CA ASP A 699 40.17 -2.70 -20.64
C ASP A 699 39.18 -1.69 -21.20
N SER A 700 38.44 -0.93 -20.37
CA SER A 700 37.51 0.11 -20.83
C SER A 700 38.19 1.42 -21.23
N GLY A 701 39.40 1.67 -20.69
CA GLY A 701 40.15 2.90 -20.91
C GLY A 701 39.60 4.12 -20.20
N THR A 702 38.66 3.97 -19.25
CA THR A 702 38.13 5.04 -18.42
C THR A 702 38.28 4.72 -16.93
N ASP A 703 38.41 5.77 -16.11
CA ASP A 703 38.45 5.74 -14.65
C ASP A 703 37.30 6.60 -14.06
N SER A 704 36.23 6.77 -14.84
CA SER A 704 35.08 7.60 -14.44
C SER A 704 34.27 6.89 -13.35
N VAL A 705 34.26 7.48 -12.15
CA VAL A 705 33.57 6.96 -10.97
C VAL A 705 32.10 7.31 -11.06
N MET A 706 31.25 6.29 -11.18
CA MET A 706 29.78 6.44 -11.19
C MET A 706 29.24 6.62 -9.77
N TYR A 707 29.67 5.76 -8.84
CA TYR A 707 29.25 5.82 -7.44
C TYR A 707 30.46 5.75 -6.50
N TYR A 708 30.36 6.46 -5.38
CA TYR A 708 31.19 6.24 -4.20
C TYR A 708 30.31 5.76 -3.05
N ALA A 709 30.47 4.48 -2.65
CA ALA A 709 29.71 3.82 -1.61
C ALA A 709 30.62 3.57 -0.39
N PHE A 710 30.11 3.82 0.84
CA PHE A 710 30.90 3.64 2.05
C PHE A 710 30.06 3.43 3.30
N ASP A 711 30.67 2.75 4.29
CA ASP A 711 30.13 2.51 5.62
C ASP A 711 30.82 3.40 6.66
N THR A 712 30.09 3.74 7.70
CA THR A 712 30.56 4.56 8.81
C THR A 712 30.41 3.84 10.15
N THR A 713 31.07 4.35 11.20
CA THR A 713 30.76 3.91 12.56
C THR A 713 29.39 4.47 12.99
N ASP A 714 28.68 3.76 13.89
CA ASP A 714 27.40 4.22 14.45
C ASP A 714 27.46 5.64 15.02
N GLU A 715 28.62 6.01 15.63
CA GLU A 715 28.80 7.34 16.21
C GLU A 715 28.99 8.44 15.15
N ALA A 716 29.57 8.11 14.00
CA ALA A 716 29.85 9.06 12.93
C ALA A 716 28.67 9.21 11.94
N ASN A 717 27.81 8.20 11.83
CA ASN A 717 26.74 8.12 10.84
C ASN A 717 25.87 9.39 10.79
N GLY A 718 25.31 9.83 11.93
CA GLY A 718 24.48 11.03 11.98
C GLY A 718 25.22 12.36 11.74
N ALA A 719 26.56 12.39 11.87
CA ALA A 719 27.37 13.56 11.51
C ALA A 719 27.66 13.56 10.00
N MET A 720 27.92 12.40 9.42
CA MET A 720 28.09 12.21 7.98
C MET A 720 26.83 12.57 7.21
N GLU A 721 25.67 12.10 7.66
CA GLU A 721 24.37 12.47 7.09
C GLU A 721 24.18 13.98 6.99
N LYS A 722 24.48 14.72 8.06
CA LYS A 722 24.40 16.18 8.06
C LYS A 722 25.44 16.84 7.18
N PHE A 723 26.64 16.29 7.12
CA PHE A 723 27.69 16.79 6.24
C PHE A 723 27.28 16.61 4.78
N LEU A 724 26.83 15.43 4.39
CA LEU A 724 26.42 15.15 3.02
C LEU A 724 25.24 16.02 2.60
N ALA A 725 24.22 16.17 3.48
CA ALA A 725 23.09 17.04 3.21
C ALA A 725 23.53 18.49 2.95
N ASP A 726 24.39 19.06 3.79
CA ASP A 726 24.92 20.42 3.59
C ASP A 726 25.86 20.51 2.39
N TYR A 727 26.68 19.50 2.17
CA TYR A 727 27.65 19.45 1.09
C TYR A 727 26.95 19.40 -0.28
N THR A 728 26.00 18.52 -0.43
CA THR A 728 25.28 18.34 -1.71
C THR A 728 24.24 19.45 -1.96
N GLU A 729 23.77 20.14 -0.94
CA GLU A 729 22.83 21.25 -1.09
C GLU A 729 23.55 22.59 -1.31
N ASN A 730 24.61 22.88 -0.53
CA ASN A 730 25.18 24.23 -0.45
C ASN A 730 26.61 24.35 -1.00
N VAL A 731 27.41 23.26 -1.03
CA VAL A 731 28.81 23.29 -1.42
C VAL A 731 29.03 22.78 -2.82
N ASN A 732 28.46 21.61 -3.12
CA ASN A 732 28.61 20.96 -4.41
C ASN A 732 27.31 20.35 -4.91
N PRO A 733 26.35 21.16 -5.34
CA PRO A 733 25.01 20.73 -5.72
C PRO A 733 24.95 19.84 -6.98
N GLN A 734 26.06 19.68 -7.71
CA GLN A 734 26.19 18.73 -8.81
C GLN A 734 25.93 17.29 -8.34
N PHE A 735 26.32 16.96 -7.09
CA PHE A 735 26.19 15.63 -6.53
C PHE A 735 25.03 15.55 -5.56
N ASP A 736 24.55 14.31 -5.35
CA ASP A 736 23.55 13.99 -4.34
C ASP A 736 23.97 12.69 -3.63
N TYR A 737 23.21 12.29 -2.62
CA TYR A 737 23.48 11.06 -1.86
C TYR A 737 22.20 10.36 -1.47
N GLU A 738 22.30 9.05 -1.29
CA GLU A 738 21.30 8.22 -0.60
C GLU A 738 21.91 7.62 0.66
N SER A 739 21.08 7.43 1.68
CA SER A 739 21.51 6.78 2.91
C SER A 739 20.64 5.59 3.29
N LYS A 740 21.27 4.60 3.89
CA LYS A 740 20.59 3.44 4.49
C LYS A 740 19.54 3.84 5.51
N ALA A 741 19.74 4.98 6.19
CA ALA A 741 18.81 5.54 7.16
C ALA A 741 17.49 5.98 6.51
N LEU A 742 17.51 6.48 5.27
CA LEU A 742 16.31 6.85 4.53
C LEU A 742 15.39 5.61 4.33
N TYR A 743 15.93 4.54 3.79
CA TYR A 743 15.18 3.29 3.56
C TYR A 743 14.71 2.64 4.86
N ALA A 744 15.52 2.69 5.93
CA ALA A 744 15.13 2.24 7.26
C ALA A 744 13.95 3.05 7.82
N SER A 745 13.92 4.37 7.59
CA SER A 745 12.81 5.25 7.98
C SER A 745 11.51 4.91 7.25
N GLU A 746 11.58 4.69 5.95
CA GLU A 746 10.43 4.27 5.13
C GLU A 746 9.84 2.94 5.61
N PHE A 747 10.72 1.96 5.85
CA PHE A 747 10.33 0.66 6.40
C PHE A 747 9.62 0.78 7.75
N GLU A 748 10.18 1.54 8.70
CA GLU A 748 9.55 1.74 10.01
C GLU A 748 8.21 2.50 9.89
N GLY A 749 8.08 3.43 8.97
CA GLY A 749 6.82 4.09 8.63
C GLY A 749 5.74 3.09 8.22
N MET A 750 6.04 2.25 7.24
CA MET A 750 5.16 1.19 6.76
C MET A 750 4.80 0.20 7.89
N ARG A 751 5.77 -0.26 8.65
CA ARG A 751 5.58 -1.17 9.78
C ARG A 751 4.69 -0.56 10.86
N SER A 752 4.91 0.71 11.20
CA SER A 752 4.12 1.47 12.19
C SER A 752 2.66 1.63 11.74
N MET A 753 2.41 1.89 10.46
CA MET A 753 1.06 1.94 9.89
C MET A 753 0.30 0.62 10.15
N PHE A 754 0.91 -0.52 9.80
CA PHE A 754 0.28 -1.83 10.03
C PHE A 754 0.06 -2.12 11.52
N GLN A 755 0.99 -1.71 12.40
CA GLN A 755 0.84 -1.84 13.85
C GLN A 755 -0.33 -1.02 14.38
N LEU A 756 -0.49 0.22 13.94
CA LEU A 756 -1.56 1.11 14.36
C LEU A 756 -2.93 0.62 13.85
N CYS A 757 -3.04 0.27 12.58
CA CYS A 757 -4.27 -0.26 11.98
C CYS A 757 -4.73 -1.56 12.66
N GLY A 758 -3.84 -2.53 12.76
CA GLY A 758 -4.13 -3.82 13.37
C GLY A 758 -4.35 -3.73 14.89
N GLY A 759 -3.60 -2.85 15.56
CA GLY A 759 -3.76 -2.55 16.98
C GLY A 759 -5.12 -1.92 17.28
N ALA A 760 -5.55 -0.92 16.49
CA ALA A 760 -6.86 -0.28 16.62
C ALA A 760 -8.00 -1.30 16.44
N LEU A 761 -7.94 -2.12 15.39
CA LEU A 761 -8.91 -3.18 15.14
C LEU A 761 -8.95 -4.18 16.30
N SER A 762 -7.79 -4.63 16.77
CA SER A 762 -7.65 -5.58 17.88
C SER A 762 -8.20 -5.00 19.19
N PHE A 763 -7.96 -3.72 19.46
CA PHE A 763 -8.50 -3.01 20.63
C PHE A 763 -10.03 -2.94 20.61
N ILE A 764 -10.64 -2.58 19.46
CA ILE A 764 -12.10 -2.51 19.32
C ILE A 764 -12.71 -3.90 19.51
N VAL A 765 -12.14 -4.94 18.88
CA VAL A 765 -12.60 -6.33 19.05
C VAL A 765 -12.40 -6.82 20.49
N GLY A 766 -11.32 -6.38 21.15
CA GLY A 766 -11.05 -6.65 22.55
C GLY A 766 -12.11 -6.05 23.48
N LEU A 767 -12.47 -4.78 23.28
CA LEU A 767 -13.56 -4.10 24.00
C LEU A 767 -14.88 -4.89 23.87
N VAL A 768 -15.17 -5.34 22.67
CA VAL A 768 -16.31 -6.21 22.37
C VAL A 768 -16.26 -7.50 23.18
N GLY A 769 -15.11 -8.16 23.22
CA GLY A 769 -14.89 -9.37 23.99
C GLY A 769 -15.13 -9.16 25.48
N VAL A 770 -14.58 -8.09 26.05
CA VAL A 770 -14.78 -7.70 27.45
C VAL A 770 -16.24 -7.42 27.76
N LEU A 771 -16.97 -6.75 26.89
CA LEU A 771 -18.39 -6.46 27.04
C LEU A 771 -19.24 -7.73 27.02
N ASN A 772 -18.93 -8.68 26.14
CA ASN A 772 -19.53 -10.00 26.10
C ASN A 772 -19.27 -10.79 27.37
N PHE A 773 -18.04 -10.75 27.87
CA PHE A 773 -17.67 -11.37 29.13
C PHE A 773 -18.43 -10.77 30.33
N PHE A 774 -18.44 -9.44 30.45
CA PHE A 774 -19.19 -8.74 31.48
C PHE A 774 -20.68 -9.11 31.45
N ASN A 775 -21.27 -9.10 30.27
CA ASN A 775 -22.68 -9.43 30.08
C ASN A 775 -23.00 -10.91 30.42
N ALA A 776 -22.13 -11.84 30.07
CA ALA A 776 -22.27 -13.25 30.41
C ALA A 776 -22.19 -13.50 31.92
N ILE A 777 -21.26 -12.86 32.61
CA ILE A 777 -21.12 -12.94 34.09
C ILE A 777 -22.31 -12.27 34.78
N LEU A 778 -22.68 -11.04 34.36
CA LEU A 778 -23.81 -10.30 34.94
C LEU A 778 -25.08 -11.13 34.87
N THR A 779 -25.43 -11.64 33.71
CA THR A 779 -26.65 -12.43 33.52
C THR A 779 -26.57 -13.79 34.18
N GLY A 780 -25.41 -14.45 34.21
CA GLY A 780 -25.20 -15.71 34.94
C GLY A 780 -25.41 -15.52 36.46
N ILE A 781 -24.98 -14.42 37.02
CA ILE A 781 -25.17 -14.09 38.44
C ILE A 781 -26.64 -13.74 38.73
N ILE A 782 -27.25 -12.87 37.91
CA ILE A 782 -28.65 -12.46 38.10
C ILE A 782 -29.60 -13.63 37.98
N ALA A 783 -29.47 -14.48 36.97
CA ALA A 783 -30.31 -15.65 36.75
C ALA A 783 -30.23 -16.68 37.88
N ARG A 784 -29.12 -16.71 38.61
CA ARG A 784 -28.87 -17.63 39.71
C ARG A 784 -29.02 -16.97 41.10
N LYS A 785 -29.57 -15.79 41.18
CA LYS A 785 -29.73 -15.03 42.45
C LYS A 785 -30.44 -15.81 43.52
N ARG A 786 -31.51 -16.53 43.19
CA ARG A 786 -32.26 -17.39 44.07
C ARG A 786 -31.47 -18.65 44.48
N GLU A 787 -30.73 -19.29 43.53
CA GLU A 787 -29.86 -20.45 43.82
C GLU A 787 -28.76 -20.04 44.82
N PHE A 788 -28.16 -18.86 44.68
CA PHE A 788 -27.19 -18.34 45.64
C PHE A 788 -27.81 -18.07 47.03
N ALA A 789 -29.03 -17.55 47.10
CA ALA A 789 -29.74 -17.36 48.34
C ALA A 789 -30.04 -18.73 49.04
N VAL A 790 -30.40 -19.78 48.29
CA VAL A 790 -30.55 -21.16 48.81
C VAL A 790 -29.23 -21.69 49.34
N LEU A 791 -28.13 -21.56 48.57
CA LEU A 791 -26.80 -22.03 49.00
C LEU A 791 -26.35 -21.32 50.27
N GLN A 792 -26.61 -20.03 50.41
CA GLN A 792 -26.32 -19.27 51.63
C GLN A 792 -27.21 -19.66 52.82
N SER A 793 -28.49 -20.00 52.59
CA SER A 793 -29.38 -20.48 53.61
C SER A 793 -29.01 -21.87 54.13
N ILE A 794 -28.34 -22.71 53.36
CA ILE A 794 -27.80 -24.01 53.73
C ILE A 794 -26.42 -23.94 54.41
N GLY A 795 -25.83 -22.68 54.49
CA GLY A 795 -24.59 -22.44 55.25
C GLY A 795 -23.38 -22.03 54.40
N MET A 796 -23.55 -21.80 53.14
CA MET A 796 -22.45 -21.29 52.30
C MET A 796 -22.07 -19.83 52.67
N ALA A 797 -20.84 -19.61 53.11
CA ALA A 797 -20.38 -18.26 53.47
C ALA A 797 -20.27 -17.32 52.23
N GLY A 798 -20.53 -16.01 52.44
CA GLY A 798 -20.41 -15.04 51.38
C GLY A 798 -19.02 -15.00 50.72
N LYS A 799 -17.94 -15.30 51.47
CA LYS A 799 -16.59 -15.46 50.93
C LYS A 799 -16.48 -16.64 49.95
N GLN A 800 -17.06 -17.76 50.32
CA GLN A 800 -17.05 -18.97 49.46
C GLN A 800 -17.81 -18.73 48.15
N LEU A 801 -18.95 -18.04 48.19
CA LEU A 801 -19.69 -17.66 47.00
C LEU A 801 -18.90 -16.73 46.10
N LYS A 802 -18.23 -15.69 46.68
CA LYS A 802 -17.34 -14.80 45.92
C LYS A 802 -16.20 -15.58 45.22
N THR A 803 -15.54 -16.44 45.99
CA THR A 803 -14.45 -17.30 45.45
C THR A 803 -14.92 -18.21 44.31
N MET A 804 -16.11 -18.80 44.46
CA MET A 804 -16.72 -19.62 43.40
C MET A 804 -16.93 -18.81 42.10
N LEU A 805 -17.47 -17.58 42.23
CA LEU A 805 -17.69 -16.68 41.08
C LEU A 805 -16.39 -16.20 40.45
N VAL A 806 -15.35 -15.93 41.26
CA VAL A 806 -14.01 -15.62 40.75
C VAL A 806 -13.44 -16.82 40.00
N TYR A 807 -13.60 -18.05 40.51
CA TYR A 807 -13.19 -19.25 39.76
C TYR A 807 -13.93 -19.40 38.44
N GLU A 808 -15.24 -19.09 38.38
CA GLU A 808 -15.98 -19.06 37.11
C GLU A 808 -15.37 -18.05 36.13
N GLY A 809 -15.06 -16.82 36.58
CA GLY A 809 -14.41 -15.78 35.76
C GLY A 809 -13.02 -16.18 35.25
N LEU A 810 -12.20 -16.77 36.14
CA LEU A 810 -10.86 -17.26 35.77
C LEU A 810 -10.92 -18.44 34.78
N LEU A 811 -11.90 -19.32 34.91
CA LEU A 811 -12.09 -20.43 33.96
C LEU A 811 -12.52 -19.92 32.57
N TYR A 812 -13.29 -18.82 32.46
CA TYR A 812 -13.55 -18.16 31.18
C TYR A 812 -12.27 -17.58 30.59
N ALA A 813 -11.45 -16.89 31.40
CA ALA A 813 -10.18 -16.30 30.98
C ALA A 813 -9.19 -17.38 30.51
N LEU A 814 -9.04 -18.47 31.29
CA LEU A 814 -8.20 -19.62 30.92
C LEU A 814 -8.67 -20.32 29.64
N GLY A 815 -10.00 -20.48 29.52
CA GLY A 815 -10.60 -21.04 28.32
C GLY A 815 -10.34 -20.20 27.09
N ALA A 816 -10.46 -18.87 27.21
CA ALA A 816 -10.17 -17.94 26.13
C ALA A 816 -8.68 -17.96 25.76
N ALA A 817 -7.80 -17.92 26.75
CA ALA A 817 -6.35 -17.99 26.53
C ALA A 817 -5.94 -19.32 25.87
N GLY A 818 -6.47 -20.45 26.33
CA GLY A 818 -6.17 -21.77 25.75
C GLY A 818 -6.66 -21.90 24.31
N ILE A 819 -7.87 -21.44 24.00
CA ILE A 819 -8.42 -21.48 22.64
C ILE A 819 -7.65 -20.51 21.73
N SER A 820 -7.32 -19.30 22.18
CA SER A 820 -6.56 -18.36 21.37
C SER A 820 -5.17 -18.89 21.03
N LEU A 821 -4.49 -19.53 21.99
CA LEU A 821 -3.19 -20.16 21.75
C LEU A 821 -3.29 -21.26 20.67
N VAL A 822 -4.28 -22.15 20.81
CA VAL A 822 -4.49 -23.23 19.83
C VAL A 822 -4.81 -22.65 18.44
N LEU A 823 -5.69 -21.65 18.36
CA LEU A 823 -6.04 -21.02 17.09
C LEU A 823 -4.83 -20.31 16.46
N THR A 824 -4.03 -19.60 17.24
CA THR A 824 -2.80 -18.94 16.75
C THR A 824 -1.80 -19.96 16.19
N LEU A 825 -1.60 -21.09 16.90
CA LEU A 825 -0.67 -22.12 16.43
C LEU A 825 -1.14 -22.86 15.17
N ILE A 826 -2.46 -22.98 14.96
CA ILE A 826 -3.02 -23.64 13.77
C ILE A 826 -3.11 -22.69 12.58
N PHE A 827 -3.68 -21.50 12.79
CA PHE A 827 -3.96 -20.57 11.70
C PHE A 827 -2.79 -19.63 11.38
N GLY A 828 -1.91 -19.36 12.36
CA GLY A 828 -0.74 -18.50 12.16
C GLY A 828 0.10 -18.94 10.96
N PRO A 829 0.66 -20.16 10.96
CA PRO A 829 1.53 -20.58 9.85
C PRO A 829 0.85 -20.59 8.48
N VAL A 830 -0.46 -20.90 8.44
CA VAL A 830 -1.23 -20.92 7.18
C VAL A 830 -1.46 -19.50 6.65
N ALA A 831 -1.88 -18.58 7.53
CA ALA A 831 -2.10 -17.18 7.17
C ALA A 831 -0.80 -16.51 6.72
N PHE A 832 0.29 -16.77 7.44
CA PHE A 832 1.59 -16.14 7.16
C PHE A 832 2.28 -16.71 5.92
N LYS A 833 2.02 -17.97 5.55
CA LYS A 833 2.50 -18.49 4.27
C LYS A 833 1.83 -17.79 3.09
N ALA A 834 0.54 -17.48 3.20
CA ALA A 834 -0.19 -16.74 2.17
C ALA A 834 0.23 -15.27 2.08
N VAL A 835 0.58 -14.64 3.22
CA VAL A 835 1.03 -13.25 3.26
C VAL A 835 2.51 -13.12 2.91
N GLY A 836 3.34 -14.10 3.28
CA GLY A 836 4.78 -14.13 2.98
C GLY A 836 5.09 -14.17 1.48
N SER A 837 4.14 -14.62 0.66
CA SER A 837 4.25 -14.52 -0.79
C SER A 837 3.88 -13.14 -1.36
N MET A 838 3.38 -12.21 -0.54
CA MET A 838 3.03 -10.85 -0.96
C MET A 838 4.12 -9.82 -0.62
N PHE A 839 5.03 -10.16 0.29
CA PHE A 839 6.09 -9.27 0.75
C PHE A 839 7.40 -10.04 0.78
N TRP A 840 8.30 -9.78 -0.14
CA TRP A 840 9.61 -10.44 -0.27
C TRP A 840 10.50 -10.27 0.99
N PHE A 841 10.36 -9.14 1.70
CA PHE A 841 11.04 -8.86 2.96
C PHE A 841 10.37 -9.49 4.20
N PHE A 842 9.38 -10.40 4.02
CA PHE A 842 8.68 -11.03 5.13
C PHE A 842 9.37 -12.32 5.58
N THR A 843 9.72 -12.39 6.86
CA THR A 843 10.24 -13.60 7.51
C THR A 843 9.33 -14.00 8.67
N TYR A 844 8.65 -15.14 8.58
CA TYR A 844 7.76 -15.58 9.64
C TYR A 844 8.50 -15.89 10.93
N ARG A 845 8.22 -15.11 11.98
CA ARG A 845 8.73 -15.32 13.35
C ARG A 845 7.54 -15.40 14.32
N LEU A 846 7.26 -16.59 14.85
CA LEU A 846 6.17 -16.75 15.83
C LEU A 846 6.59 -16.13 17.16
N THR A 847 5.91 -15.05 17.58
CA THR A 847 6.04 -14.47 18.91
C THR A 847 4.77 -14.68 19.74
N LEU A 848 4.92 -15.08 20.98
CA LEU A 848 3.83 -15.23 21.94
C LEU A 848 3.72 -14.02 22.89
N THR A 849 4.48 -12.96 22.66
CA THR A 849 4.49 -11.74 23.48
C THR A 849 3.09 -11.14 23.66
N PRO A 850 2.24 -10.99 22.61
CA PRO A 850 0.89 -10.46 22.79
C PRO A 850 0.02 -11.33 23.70
N PHE A 851 0.17 -12.64 23.60
CA PHE A 851 -0.52 -13.57 24.47
C PHE A 851 -0.10 -13.42 25.92
N LEU A 852 1.21 -13.27 26.19
CA LEU A 852 1.74 -13.07 27.54
C LEU A 852 1.30 -11.72 28.17
N ILE A 853 1.08 -10.69 27.36
CA ILE A 853 0.56 -9.39 27.81
C ILE A 853 -0.94 -9.45 28.10
N VAL A 854 -1.71 -10.12 27.25
CA VAL A 854 -3.18 -10.14 27.37
C VAL A 854 -3.67 -11.16 28.41
N ALA A 855 -2.96 -12.26 28.63
CA ALA A 855 -3.36 -13.29 29.58
C ALA A 855 -3.51 -12.76 31.03
N PRO A 856 -2.60 -11.93 31.60
CA PRO A 856 -2.80 -11.28 32.90
C PRO A 856 -4.00 -10.33 32.92
N VAL A 857 -4.24 -9.59 31.83
CA VAL A 857 -5.41 -8.69 31.72
C VAL A 857 -6.70 -9.51 31.80
N PHE A 858 -6.78 -10.63 31.11
CA PHE A 858 -7.93 -11.53 31.19
C PHE A 858 -8.09 -12.16 32.58
N ALA A 859 -7.01 -12.52 33.23
CA ALA A 859 -7.06 -13.02 34.61
C ALA A 859 -7.59 -11.92 35.56
N LEU A 860 -7.13 -10.68 35.41
CA LEU A 860 -7.60 -9.54 36.17
C LEU A 860 -9.11 -9.29 35.96
N LEU A 861 -9.55 -9.26 34.70
CA LEU A 861 -10.98 -9.15 34.36
C LEU A 861 -11.78 -10.33 34.94
N GLY A 862 -11.24 -11.56 34.90
CA GLY A 862 -11.82 -12.75 35.49
C GLY A 862 -12.07 -12.65 37.00
N VAL A 863 -11.29 -11.79 37.69
CA VAL A 863 -11.46 -11.51 39.13
C VAL A 863 -12.37 -10.29 39.35
N LEU A 864 -12.08 -9.16 38.68
CA LEU A 864 -12.75 -7.89 38.93
C LEU A 864 -14.23 -7.88 38.54
N VAL A 865 -14.55 -8.44 37.37
CA VAL A 865 -15.92 -8.41 36.83
C VAL A 865 -16.90 -9.22 37.70
N PRO A 866 -16.63 -10.48 38.10
CA PRO A 866 -17.50 -11.19 39.01
C PRO A 866 -17.67 -10.55 40.36
N LEU A 867 -16.61 -9.92 40.90
CA LEU A 867 -16.69 -9.20 42.19
C LEU A 867 -17.55 -7.94 42.11
N ALA A 868 -17.40 -7.15 41.03
CA ALA A 868 -18.20 -5.97 40.80
C ALA A 868 -19.70 -6.29 40.67
N VAL A 869 -20.01 -7.31 39.85
CA VAL A 869 -21.38 -7.77 39.65
C VAL A 869 -21.98 -8.33 40.96
N TYR A 870 -21.20 -9.14 41.67
CA TYR A 870 -21.66 -9.69 42.95
C TYR A 870 -21.99 -8.57 43.98
N ARG A 871 -21.19 -7.51 44.09
CA ARG A 871 -21.45 -6.36 44.95
C ARG A 871 -22.79 -5.70 44.64
N SER A 872 -23.16 -5.59 43.36
CA SER A 872 -24.45 -5.03 42.93
C SER A 872 -25.64 -5.94 43.37
N VAL A 873 -25.50 -7.26 43.23
CA VAL A 873 -26.56 -8.22 43.53
C VAL A 873 -26.70 -8.49 45.06
N SER A 874 -25.58 -8.39 45.80
CA SER A 874 -25.57 -8.67 47.26
C SER A 874 -26.17 -7.57 48.15
N LYS A 875 -26.62 -6.46 47.58
CA LYS A 875 -27.28 -5.39 48.32
C LYS A 875 -28.65 -5.81 48.94
N ALA A 876 -29.35 -6.77 48.31
CA ALA A 876 -30.58 -7.34 48.81
C ALA A 876 -30.32 -8.45 49.85
N THR A 877 -31.10 -8.54 50.91
CA THR A 877 -30.98 -9.56 51.94
C THR A 877 -31.29 -10.96 51.41
N ILE A 878 -30.82 -12.02 52.12
CA ILE A 878 -31.08 -13.42 51.69
C ILE A 878 -32.58 -13.68 51.63
N VAL A 879 -33.36 -13.18 52.56
CA VAL A 879 -34.81 -13.32 52.62
C VAL A 879 -35.50 -12.65 51.46
N GLU A 880 -35.09 -11.41 51.11
CA GLU A 880 -35.62 -10.67 49.95
C GLU A 880 -35.35 -11.45 48.67
N ARG A 881 -34.12 -12.01 48.48
CA ARG A 881 -33.73 -12.78 47.31
C ARG A 881 -34.45 -14.11 47.22
N LEU A 882 -34.89 -14.73 48.32
CA LEU A 882 -35.72 -15.91 48.36
C LEU A 882 -37.21 -15.62 48.06
N ARG A 883 -37.69 -14.40 48.44
CA ARG A 883 -39.06 -13.92 48.25
C ARG A 883 -39.32 -13.32 46.88
N GLU A 884 -38.29 -12.88 46.19
CA GLU A 884 -38.45 -12.40 44.82
C GLU A 884 -39.11 -13.55 44.01
N VAL A 885 -40.38 -13.43 43.79
CA VAL A 885 -41.12 -14.21 42.78
C VAL A 885 -40.79 -13.55 41.43
N ASP A 886 -40.12 -14.28 40.57
CA ASP A 886 -39.77 -13.84 39.22
C ASP A 886 -40.97 -13.34 38.41
#